data_a87571d76a8d28669ae6ba9957b3c44b
#
_entry.id   a87571d76a8d28669ae6ba9957b3c44b
#
_cell.length_a   1.000
_cell.length_b   1.000
_cell.length_c   1.000
_cell.angle_alpha   90.00
_cell.angle_beta   90.00
_cell.angle_gamma   90.00
#
_symmetry.space_group_name_H-M   'P 1'
#
loop_
_entity.id
_entity.type
_entity.pdbx_description
1 polymer ?
#
loop_
_entity_poly.entity_id
_entity_poly.type
_entity_poly.pdbx_seq_one_letter_code
_entity_poly.pdbx_strand_id
1 'polypeptide(L)'
;MKKIITLSLVALLATSYTYAQKKELTVQDLMMNKIPNDFLTTVPTVSEWKDDDHVVLMRRTVNGQQLKELLDVKTGKTAPVTDENITNGTSVYVKNNDIFLKKNGVEKKLTNDEAEEKNPTFSPDSNYIAYTKNNNLYTYNLSTGKEKQLTTDGNATTLNGYASWVYYEEIYGRPTHYRAFWWSPDSKTLAYAHFDESMVPMFPIYNSDGQHGFLEQTRYPKVGDKNPEVKIGFVQPDGGTTVWAAFNEKDDQYFGWPIWRESNHTMWLPWMNRGQDHLIIYEVNTATGEKKAIYNETQKTWIDLEDMVGGRINFLKDDKGFIAQSDQSGWNHLYLYAMDGTLKNAITSGNFTVLGIKYIDEKANTVYFTARGRENTARVDLYSVQLDGNNLKRLTFGAYNHNTISLSPTAKYFITTYSNAVTPTQVTIVDNKGKIIRELGNMKGAAFDQYAIAKTELIHIKSEDALFDLPAMVTWPAHFDPNKKYPMLISIYGGPNAGTVWDSWQWNATREMYAREGLIQVAFDHRASGHFGKQGVNYMYRNLGYWEMKDYKTMAKWFIEHGAADPAKICITGFSYGGYMTCYALTYGSDVFTHGMAGGSVVDWHLYDSHYTERYMDTPDENPEGYKTSSVLSYIDRYKGMLQIVHGTMDDNVHMQNSIQLIGTLEDKGKDFEFMLYPGGRHGWPNLPARAKHFQNLKTKFIYKYLLEKPVPAGMLK
;
A
#
# COMPACT_ATOMS: atom_id res chain seq x y z
N MET A 1 -18.97 -44.40 80.84
CA MET A 1 -19.02 -43.04 80.22
C MET A 1 -18.91 -43.25 78.68
N LYS A 2 -20.05 -43.22 78.02
CA LYS A 2 -20.10 -43.36 76.56
C LYS A 2 -19.94 -42.00 75.91
N LYS A 3 -18.91 -41.82 75.06
CA LYS A 3 -18.76 -40.63 74.21
C LYS A 3 -19.51 -40.85 72.89
N ILE A 4 -20.51 -40.01 72.67
CA ILE A 4 -21.27 -39.88 71.42
C ILE A 4 -20.40 -39.04 70.47
N ILE A 5 -20.06 -39.59 69.30
CA ILE A 5 -19.39 -38.86 68.22
C ILE A 5 -20.52 -38.48 67.20
N THR A 6 -20.77 -37.18 67.06
CA THR A 6 -21.70 -36.64 66.12
C THR A 6 -20.95 -36.42 64.78
N LEU A 7 -21.31 -37.16 63.73
CA LEU A 7 -20.84 -36.95 62.36
C LEU A 7 -21.65 -35.84 61.73
N SER A 8 -21.01 -34.71 61.43
CA SER A 8 -21.60 -33.65 60.62
C SER A 8 -21.33 -33.92 59.15
N LEU A 9 -22.38 -34.21 58.39
CA LEU A 9 -22.35 -34.38 56.93
C LEU A 9 -22.34 -32.98 56.33
N VAL A 10 -21.21 -32.53 55.79
CA VAL A 10 -21.11 -31.33 54.94
C VAL A 10 -21.44 -31.75 53.50
N ALA A 11 -22.61 -31.38 53.02
CA ALA A 11 -23.00 -31.55 51.61
C ALA A 11 -22.26 -30.48 50.78
N LEU A 12 -21.23 -30.85 50.02
CA LEU A 12 -20.66 -30.03 48.99
C LEU A 12 -21.64 -29.96 47.80
N LEU A 13 -22.34 -28.82 47.66
CA LEU A 13 -23.03 -28.46 46.42
C LEU A 13 -21.96 -28.10 45.36
N ALA A 14 -21.60 -29.05 44.54
CA ALA A 14 -20.86 -28.81 43.32
C ALA A 14 -21.83 -28.15 42.30
N THR A 15 -21.78 -26.80 42.21
CA THR A 15 -22.40 -26.09 41.11
C THR A 15 -21.57 -26.37 39.85
N SER A 16 -21.98 -27.36 39.08
CA SER A 16 -21.50 -27.58 37.73
C SER A 16 -21.95 -26.40 36.84
N TYR A 17 -21.09 -25.45 36.60
CA TYR A 17 -21.28 -24.51 35.49
C TYR A 17 -21.25 -25.31 34.19
N THR A 18 -22.42 -25.71 33.69
CA THR A 18 -22.52 -26.15 32.30
C THR A 18 -22.30 -24.95 31.41
N TYR A 19 -21.10 -24.79 30.91
CA TYR A 19 -20.87 -23.93 29.77
C TYR A 19 -21.69 -24.49 28.61
N ALA A 20 -22.69 -23.74 28.15
CA ALA A 20 -23.45 -24.12 26.97
C ALA A 20 -22.44 -24.27 25.81
N GLN A 21 -22.43 -25.43 25.16
CA GLN A 21 -21.58 -25.69 24.00
C GLN A 21 -21.89 -24.63 22.93
N LYS A 22 -20.88 -23.90 22.49
CA LYS A 22 -21.04 -22.88 21.44
C LYS A 22 -21.55 -23.54 20.15
N LYS A 23 -22.42 -22.85 19.45
CA LYS A 23 -22.90 -23.25 18.12
C LYS A 23 -21.70 -23.18 17.13
N GLU A 24 -21.80 -23.96 16.06
CA GLU A 24 -20.82 -23.93 14.99
C GLU A 24 -21.45 -23.47 13.68
N LEU A 25 -20.73 -22.66 12.93
CA LEU A 25 -21.07 -22.35 11.55
C LEU A 25 -20.55 -23.49 10.67
N THR A 26 -21.41 -24.16 9.95
CA THR A 26 -21.00 -25.23 9.04
C THR A 26 -20.38 -24.65 7.76
N VAL A 27 -19.60 -25.46 7.04
CA VAL A 27 -19.06 -25.06 5.71
C VAL A 27 -20.22 -24.62 4.80
N GLN A 28 -21.36 -25.30 4.84
CA GLN A 28 -22.53 -24.96 4.04
C GLN A 28 -23.16 -23.63 4.45
N ASP A 29 -23.26 -23.34 5.76
CA ASP A 29 -23.76 -22.03 6.23
C ASP A 29 -22.88 -20.88 5.76
N LEU A 30 -21.56 -21.04 5.83
CA LEU A 30 -20.57 -20.05 5.39
C LEU A 30 -20.63 -19.81 3.86
N MET A 31 -20.76 -20.90 3.07
CA MET A 31 -20.90 -20.82 1.63
C MET A 31 -22.19 -20.14 1.17
N MET A 32 -23.29 -20.44 1.84
CA MET A 32 -24.64 -19.93 1.52
C MET A 32 -24.89 -18.55 2.16
N ASN A 33 -23.90 -17.98 2.83
CA ASN A 33 -24.01 -16.73 3.62
C ASN A 33 -25.19 -16.79 4.64
N LYS A 34 -25.42 -17.96 5.23
CA LYS A 34 -26.42 -18.19 6.29
C LYS A 34 -25.84 -17.87 7.68
N ILE A 35 -25.07 -16.81 7.75
CA ILE A 35 -24.52 -16.27 8.99
C ILE A 35 -25.63 -15.44 9.64
N PRO A 36 -25.88 -15.57 10.97
CA PRO A 36 -26.87 -14.72 11.64
C PRO A 36 -26.60 -13.23 11.39
N ASN A 37 -27.64 -12.47 11.11
CA ASN A 37 -27.54 -11.03 10.81
C ASN A 37 -26.91 -10.22 11.96
N ASP A 38 -27.01 -10.72 13.19
CA ASP A 38 -26.47 -10.12 14.40
C ASP A 38 -25.15 -10.82 14.87
N PHE A 39 -24.51 -11.60 14.01
CA PHE A 39 -23.20 -12.19 14.29
C PHE A 39 -22.11 -11.14 14.25
N LEU A 40 -22.03 -10.36 13.18
CA LEU A 40 -21.17 -9.17 13.06
C LEU A 40 -22.01 -7.97 12.66
N THR A 41 -21.66 -6.81 13.18
CA THR A 41 -22.22 -5.52 12.82
C THR A 41 -21.22 -4.67 12.04
N THR A 42 -21.70 -3.63 11.37
CA THR A 42 -20.83 -2.66 10.71
C THR A 42 -20.42 -1.58 11.71
N VAL A 43 -19.20 -1.08 11.58
CA VAL A 43 -18.71 0.07 12.35
C VAL A 43 -18.69 1.32 11.47
N PRO A 44 -18.84 2.54 12.05
CA PRO A 44 -18.79 3.76 11.27
C PRO A 44 -17.37 4.08 10.80
N THR A 45 -17.27 4.81 9.69
CA THR A 45 -16.03 5.41 9.22
C THR A 45 -16.13 6.93 9.26
N VAL A 46 -14.99 7.61 9.45
CA VAL A 46 -14.93 9.08 9.40
C VAL A 46 -14.97 9.51 7.93
N SER A 47 -15.92 10.39 7.60
CA SER A 47 -15.95 11.05 6.30
C SER A 47 -15.13 12.35 6.33
N GLU A 48 -15.45 13.24 7.29
CA GLU A 48 -14.74 14.51 7.48
C GLU A 48 -15.01 15.09 8.87
N TRP A 49 -14.07 15.88 9.39
CA TRP A 49 -14.29 16.75 10.54
C TRP A 49 -14.79 18.12 10.04
N LYS A 50 -15.87 18.63 10.64
CA LYS A 50 -16.35 20.01 10.37
C LYS A 50 -15.63 21.04 11.25
N ASP A 51 -15.37 20.65 12.48
CA ASP A 51 -14.57 21.37 13.48
C ASP A 51 -14.13 20.35 14.57
N ASP A 52 -13.53 20.83 15.67
CA ASP A 52 -13.09 19.92 16.72
C ASP A 52 -14.22 19.18 17.45
N ASP A 53 -15.41 19.74 17.48
CA ASP A 53 -16.54 19.20 18.22
C ASP A 53 -17.57 18.47 17.31
N HIS A 54 -17.43 18.56 15.97
CA HIS A 54 -18.37 17.98 15.02
C HIS A 54 -17.67 17.17 13.92
N VAL A 55 -18.11 15.93 13.73
CA VAL A 55 -17.57 15.01 12.72
C VAL A 55 -18.68 14.34 11.92
N VAL A 56 -18.50 14.23 10.61
CA VAL A 56 -19.39 13.45 9.74
C VAL A 56 -18.94 12.00 9.70
N LEU A 57 -19.80 11.12 10.16
CA LEU A 57 -19.61 9.68 10.12
C LEU A 57 -20.43 9.08 8.98
N MET A 58 -19.85 8.08 8.33
CA MET A 58 -20.54 7.26 7.34
C MET A 58 -20.81 5.87 7.96
N ARG A 59 -22.08 5.49 7.95
CA ARG A 59 -22.54 4.16 8.39
C ARG A 59 -23.10 3.39 7.19
N ARG A 60 -22.89 2.09 7.18
CA ARG A 60 -23.54 1.20 6.21
C ARG A 60 -24.67 0.46 6.91
N THR A 61 -25.88 0.54 6.37
CA THR A 61 -27.03 -0.24 6.86
C THR A 61 -26.87 -1.72 6.49
N VAL A 62 -27.66 -2.59 7.12
CA VAL A 62 -27.72 -4.02 6.80
C VAL A 62 -28.06 -4.26 5.32
N ASN A 63 -28.86 -3.36 4.72
CA ASN A 63 -29.24 -3.42 3.30
C ASN A 63 -28.18 -2.81 2.36
N GLY A 64 -27.00 -2.45 2.89
CA GLY A 64 -25.90 -1.89 2.10
C GLY A 64 -25.98 -0.38 1.78
N GLN A 65 -27.07 0.30 2.20
CA GLN A 65 -27.23 1.73 2.03
C GLN A 65 -26.22 2.50 2.89
N GLN A 66 -25.60 3.54 2.36
CA GLN A 66 -24.72 4.43 3.10
C GLN A 66 -25.53 5.60 3.68
N LEU A 67 -25.36 5.84 4.96
CA LEU A 67 -25.95 6.95 5.70
C LEU A 67 -24.83 7.84 6.23
N LYS A 68 -25.00 9.18 6.06
CA LYS A 68 -24.11 10.17 6.65
C LYS A 68 -24.79 10.82 7.84
N GLU A 69 -24.07 10.89 8.94
CA GLU A 69 -24.53 11.47 10.20
C GLU A 69 -23.49 12.45 10.74
N LEU A 70 -23.94 13.68 11.07
CA LEU A 70 -23.14 14.64 11.83
C LEU A 70 -23.20 14.24 13.31
N LEU A 71 -22.07 13.95 13.92
CA LEU A 71 -21.95 13.66 15.34
C LEU A 71 -21.39 14.87 16.08
N ASP A 72 -22.08 15.28 17.13
CA ASP A 72 -21.53 16.16 18.17
C ASP A 72 -20.72 15.31 19.16
N VAL A 73 -19.41 15.54 19.22
CA VAL A 73 -18.45 14.77 20.02
C VAL A 73 -18.76 14.86 21.52
N LYS A 74 -19.15 16.03 22.02
CA LYS A 74 -19.41 16.27 23.44
C LYS A 74 -20.70 15.60 23.92
N THR A 75 -21.77 15.79 23.18
CA THR A 75 -23.10 15.30 23.59
C THR A 75 -23.37 13.89 23.10
N GLY A 76 -22.75 13.45 22.01
CA GLY A 76 -22.99 12.20 21.30
C GLY A 76 -24.28 12.19 20.48
N LYS A 77 -24.93 13.33 20.33
CA LYS A 77 -26.11 13.44 19.48
C LYS A 77 -25.70 13.37 18.03
N THR A 78 -26.50 12.67 17.23
CA THR A 78 -26.35 12.59 15.76
C THR A 78 -27.48 13.28 15.06
N ALA A 79 -27.20 13.86 13.90
CA ALA A 79 -28.20 14.40 12.96
C ALA A 79 -27.90 13.88 11.55
N PRO A 80 -28.92 13.55 10.75
CA PRO A 80 -28.70 13.18 9.34
C PRO A 80 -28.03 14.31 8.59
N VAL A 81 -27.05 13.97 7.74
CA VAL A 81 -26.50 14.91 6.75
C VAL A 81 -27.18 14.64 5.43
N THR A 82 -28.00 15.57 4.97
CA THR A 82 -28.65 15.50 3.66
C THR A 82 -27.68 15.96 2.57
N ASP A 83 -27.70 15.28 1.42
CA ASP A 83 -26.78 15.53 0.29
C ASP A 83 -26.98 16.91 -0.40
N GLU A 84 -27.91 17.74 0.07
CA GLU A 84 -28.13 19.08 -0.47
C GLU A 84 -26.90 20.00 -0.47
N ASN A 85 -25.92 19.73 0.39
CA ASN A 85 -24.65 20.45 0.43
C ASN A 85 -23.55 19.86 -0.47
N ILE A 86 -23.74 18.69 -1.08
CA ILE A 86 -22.75 18.03 -1.94
C ILE A 86 -22.91 18.44 -3.42
N THR A 87 -24.08 18.89 -3.81
CA THR A 87 -24.39 19.28 -5.21
C THR A 87 -23.83 20.64 -5.62
N ASN A 88 -23.36 21.45 -4.69
CA ASN A 88 -22.84 22.81 -4.95
C ASN A 88 -21.31 22.83 -5.25
N GLY A 89 -20.66 21.68 -5.40
CA GLY A 89 -19.25 21.61 -5.77
C GLY A 89 -18.99 22.02 -7.22
N THR A 90 -17.85 22.70 -7.43
CA THR A 90 -17.30 22.92 -8.77
C THR A 90 -16.30 21.80 -9.05
N SER A 91 -16.43 21.12 -10.18
CA SER A 91 -15.49 20.08 -10.61
C SER A 91 -15.18 20.22 -12.11
N VAL A 92 -13.99 19.77 -12.48
CA VAL A 92 -13.54 19.69 -13.88
C VAL A 92 -13.18 18.25 -14.19
N TYR A 93 -13.50 17.76 -15.37
CA TYR A 93 -13.24 16.39 -15.80
C TYR A 93 -13.26 16.28 -17.33
N VAL A 94 -12.73 15.18 -17.84
CA VAL A 94 -12.75 14.85 -19.26
C VAL A 94 -13.94 13.95 -19.58
N LYS A 95 -14.63 14.25 -20.70
CA LYS A 95 -15.71 13.44 -21.25
C LYS A 95 -15.66 13.52 -22.78
N ASN A 96 -15.56 12.37 -23.45
CA ASN A 96 -15.43 12.28 -24.91
C ASN A 96 -14.27 13.15 -25.45
N ASN A 97 -13.10 13.02 -24.85
CA ASN A 97 -11.86 13.74 -25.13
C ASN A 97 -11.84 15.24 -24.77
N ASP A 98 -12.97 15.84 -24.43
CA ASP A 98 -13.10 17.28 -24.11
C ASP A 98 -13.22 17.54 -22.61
N ILE A 99 -12.85 18.76 -22.19
CA ILE A 99 -12.96 19.24 -20.82
C ILE A 99 -14.36 19.77 -20.54
N PHE A 100 -14.95 19.30 -19.45
CA PHE A 100 -16.22 19.75 -18.92
C PHE A 100 -16.08 20.36 -17.53
N LEU A 101 -16.74 21.48 -17.32
CA LEU A 101 -16.94 22.13 -16.02
C LEU A 101 -18.33 21.80 -15.51
N LYS A 102 -18.41 21.23 -14.30
CA LYS A 102 -19.68 21.07 -13.58
C LYS A 102 -19.70 22.02 -12.40
N LYS A 103 -20.70 22.91 -12.35
CA LYS A 103 -20.90 23.87 -11.25
C LYS A 103 -22.37 23.87 -10.85
N ASN A 104 -22.65 23.65 -9.57
CA ASN A 104 -24.02 23.60 -9.02
C ASN A 104 -24.94 22.65 -9.82
N GLY A 105 -24.44 21.49 -10.22
CA GLY A 105 -25.19 20.50 -10.99
C GLY A 105 -25.28 20.79 -12.50
N VAL A 106 -24.92 21.98 -12.96
CA VAL A 106 -24.91 22.37 -14.38
C VAL A 106 -23.59 22.02 -15.03
N GLU A 107 -23.65 21.27 -16.13
CA GLU A 107 -22.48 20.87 -16.93
C GLU A 107 -22.30 21.83 -18.12
N LYS A 108 -21.06 22.28 -18.31
CA LYS A 108 -20.67 23.13 -19.46
C LYS A 108 -19.45 22.51 -20.13
N LYS A 109 -19.52 22.26 -21.43
CA LYS A 109 -18.38 21.90 -22.26
C LYS A 109 -17.50 23.14 -22.45
N LEU A 110 -16.19 23.02 -22.21
CA LEU A 110 -15.22 24.11 -22.31
C LEU A 110 -14.40 24.04 -23.59
N THR A 111 -14.03 22.86 -24.01
CA THR A 111 -13.19 22.62 -25.22
C THR A 111 -13.96 21.80 -26.24
N ASN A 112 -13.53 21.83 -27.51
CA ASN A 112 -14.20 21.13 -28.60
C ASN A 112 -13.21 20.88 -29.75
N ASP A 113 -12.40 19.87 -29.61
CA ASP A 113 -11.50 19.40 -30.67
C ASP A 113 -11.42 17.85 -30.69
N GLU A 114 -10.68 17.28 -31.66
CA GLU A 114 -10.55 15.82 -31.80
C GLU A 114 -9.48 15.23 -30.88
N ALA A 115 -8.55 16.06 -30.36
CA ALA A 115 -7.46 15.59 -29.54
C ALA A 115 -7.92 15.27 -28.13
N GLU A 116 -7.41 14.17 -27.58
CA GLU A 116 -7.68 13.81 -26.19
C GLU A 116 -7.01 14.80 -25.22
N GLU A 117 -7.80 15.42 -24.37
CA GLU A 117 -7.34 16.27 -23.29
C GLU A 117 -7.22 15.48 -21.99
N LYS A 118 -6.15 15.73 -21.23
CA LYS A 118 -5.82 14.92 -20.05
C LYS A 118 -5.54 15.80 -18.84
N ASN A 119 -5.86 15.27 -17.66
CA ASN A 119 -5.49 15.84 -16.36
C ASN A 119 -5.96 17.27 -16.08
N PRO A 120 -7.22 17.67 -16.42
CA PRO A 120 -7.68 19.02 -16.15
C PRO A 120 -7.62 19.33 -14.65
N THR A 121 -6.92 20.42 -14.30
CA THR A 121 -6.65 20.80 -12.92
C THR A 121 -6.86 22.29 -12.72
N PHE A 122 -7.72 22.69 -11.77
CA PHE A 122 -7.93 24.10 -11.44
C PHE A 122 -6.65 24.75 -10.89
N SER A 123 -6.46 26.02 -11.22
CA SER A 123 -5.59 26.89 -10.42
C SER A 123 -6.16 27.07 -9.01
N PRO A 124 -5.34 27.34 -7.98
CA PRO A 124 -5.81 27.57 -6.61
C PRO A 124 -6.90 28.63 -6.49
N ASP A 125 -6.83 29.71 -7.26
CA ASP A 125 -7.84 30.78 -7.32
C ASP A 125 -9.06 30.43 -8.20
N SER A 126 -9.06 29.28 -8.86
CA SER A 126 -10.11 28.79 -9.75
C SER A 126 -10.39 29.68 -10.97
N ASN A 127 -9.39 30.46 -11.41
CA ASN A 127 -9.53 31.31 -12.61
C ASN A 127 -9.08 30.58 -13.89
N TYR A 128 -8.22 29.56 -13.74
CA TYR A 128 -7.69 28.77 -14.85
C TYR A 128 -7.91 27.27 -14.62
N ILE A 129 -7.88 26.53 -15.74
CA ILE A 129 -7.72 25.09 -15.77
C ILE A 129 -6.45 24.80 -16.57
N ALA A 130 -5.49 24.07 -16.00
CA ALA A 130 -4.34 23.53 -16.73
C ALA A 130 -4.60 22.08 -17.13
N TYR A 131 -4.11 21.66 -18.29
CA TYR A 131 -4.29 20.31 -18.82
C TYR A 131 -3.25 20.02 -19.91
N THR A 132 -3.15 18.76 -20.32
CA THR A 132 -2.27 18.36 -21.42
C THR A 132 -3.08 17.87 -22.61
N LYS A 133 -2.58 18.17 -23.81
CA LYS A 133 -3.15 17.79 -25.12
C LYS A 133 -2.00 17.62 -26.12
N ASN A 134 -1.95 16.49 -26.86
CA ASN A 134 -0.89 16.19 -27.80
C ASN A 134 0.53 16.38 -27.21
N ASN A 135 0.73 15.90 -25.99
CA ASN A 135 1.98 16.01 -25.22
C ASN A 135 2.47 17.45 -25.00
N ASN A 136 1.58 18.43 -25.09
CA ASN A 136 1.83 19.82 -24.74
C ASN A 136 0.95 20.27 -23.58
N LEU A 137 1.46 21.27 -22.84
CA LEU A 137 0.77 21.91 -21.71
C LEU A 137 -0.08 23.07 -22.21
N TYR A 138 -1.30 23.15 -21.71
CA TYR A 138 -2.29 24.17 -22.02
C TYR A 138 -2.93 24.75 -20.75
N THR A 139 -3.49 25.95 -20.88
CA THR A 139 -4.40 26.54 -19.90
C THR A 139 -5.68 27.01 -20.58
N TYR A 140 -6.78 26.98 -19.81
CA TYR A 140 -8.04 27.56 -20.18
C TYR A 140 -8.44 28.63 -19.14
N ASN A 141 -8.60 29.87 -19.56
CA ASN A 141 -9.03 31.00 -18.70
C ASN A 141 -10.55 31.01 -18.61
N LEU A 142 -11.08 30.74 -17.40
CA LEU A 142 -12.52 30.62 -17.17
C LEU A 142 -13.29 31.95 -17.31
N SER A 143 -12.63 33.09 -17.10
CA SER A 143 -13.27 34.43 -17.21
C SER A 143 -13.40 34.89 -18.66
N THR A 144 -12.38 34.61 -19.48
CA THR A 144 -12.35 35.03 -20.88
C THR A 144 -12.86 33.98 -21.86
N GLY A 145 -12.90 32.70 -21.41
CA GLY A 145 -13.26 31.59 -22.26
C GLY A 145 -12.19 31.23 -23.30
N LYS A 146 -10.93 31.62 -23.08
CA LYS A 146 -9.84 31.43 -24.05
C LYS A 146 -8.88 30.32 -23.58
N GLU A 147 -8.53 29.48 -24.54
CA GLU A 147 -7.45 28.52 -24.44
C GLU A 147 -6.08 29.17 -24.76
N LYS A 148 -5.05 28.76 -24.09
CA LYS A 148 -3.65 29.13 -24.35
C LYS A 148 -2.76 27.91 -24.35
N GLN A 149 -2.05 27.67 -25.43
CA GLN A 149 -0.96 26.70 -25.53
C GLN A 149 0.29 27.28 -24.90
N LEU A 150 0.88 26.56 -23.93
CA LEU A 150 2.07 27.00 -23.19
C LEU A 150 3.37 26.41 -23.73
N THR A 151 3.31 25.18 -24.29
CA THR A 151 4.47 24.50 -24.92
C THR A 151 4.10 24.05 -26.33
N THR A 152 5.08 23.95 -27.24
CA THR A 152 4.81 23.71 -28.67
C THR A 152 5.66 22.60 -29.29
N ASP A 153 6.55 21.99 -28.52
CA ASP A 153 7.51 20.96 -28.96
C ASP A 153 7.09 19.53 -28.66
N GLY A 154 5.90 19.35 -28.04
CA GLY A 154 5.33 18.04 -27.73
C GLY A 154 5.14 17.17 -28.96
N ASN A 155 5.62 15.94 -28.91
CA ASN A 155 5.55 14.95 -29.97
C ASN A 155 5.55 13.51 -29.37
N ALA A 156 5.76 12.48 -30.19
CA ALA A 156 5.75 11.08 -29.74
C ALA A 156 6.84 10.71 -28.71
N THR A 157 7.86 11.55 -28.53
CA THR A 157 8.99 11.31 -27.61
C THR A 157 9.26 12.48 -26.69
N THR A 158 8.62 13.63 -26.93
CA THR A 158 8.76 14.83 -26.10
C THR A 158 7.44 15.11 -25.38
N LEU A 159 7.48 15.06 -24.05
CA LEU A 159 6.28 15.18 -23.20
C LEU A 159 6.40 16.45 -22.33
N ASN A 160 5.38 17.29 -22.33
CA ASN A 160 5.30 18.51 -21.53
C ASN A 160 4.15 18.44 -20.54
N GLY A 161 4.43 18.41 -19.24
CA GLY A 161 3.41 18.29 -18.20
C GLY A 161 2.69 16.92 -18.16
N TYR A 162 3.14 15.98 -18.96
CA TYR A 162 2.68 14.60 -18.98
C TYR A 162 3.88 13.70 -18.70
N ALA A 163 3.78 12.81 -17.72
CA ALA A 163 4.91 12.02 -17.25
C ALA A 163 5.29 10.91 -18.22
N SER A 164 6.58 10.59 -18.30
CA SER A 164 7.04 9.31 -18.83
C SER A 164 6.59 8.16 -17.92
N TRP A 165 6.52 6.93 -18.45
CA TRP A 165 5.99 5.78 -17.75
C TRP A 165 6.69 5.52 -16.39
N VAL A 166 8.02 5.57 -16.34
CA VAL A 166 8.79 5.32 -15.11
C VAL A 166 8.48 6.36 -14.02
N TYR A 167 8.24 7.61 -14.39
CA TYR A 167 7.83 8.66 -13.46
C TYR A 167 6.39 8.50 -12.98
N TYR A 168 5.49 8.11 -13.87
CA TYR A 168 4.10 7.84 -13.54
C TYR A 168 3.95 6.65 -12.59
N GLU A 169 4.64 5.55 -12.86
CA GLU A 169 4.56 4.35 -12.05
C GLU A 169 5.31 4.49 -10.73
N GLU A 170 6.59 4.83 -10.81
CA GLU A 170 7.53 4.63 -9.72
C GLU A 170 7.78 5.89 -8.87
N ILE A 171 7.59 7.09 -9.40
CA ILE A 171 7.97 8.33 -8.71
C ILE A 171 6.75 9.16 -8.31
N TYR A 172 5.87 9.50 -9.26
CA TYR A 172 4.69 10.33 -8.99
C TYR A 172 3.47 9.53 -8.56
N GLY A 173 3.43 8.25 -8.90
CA GLY A 173 2.39 7.29 -8.54
C GLY A 173 1.15 7.35 -9.46
N ARG A 174 0.54 6.19 -9.67
CA ARG A 174 -0.65 6.01 -10.55
C ARG A 174 -1.83 6.94 -10.29
N PRO A 175 -2.12 7.40 -9.04
CA PRO A 175 -3.20 8.36 -8.82
C PRO A 175 -3.03 9.70 -9.52
N THR A 176 -1.84 10.04 -10.00
CA THR A 176 -1.58 11.27 -10.78
C THR A 176 -2.12 11.21 -12.21
N HIS A 177 -2.41 9.99 -12.74
CA HIS A 177 -2.82 9.78 -14.13
C HIS A 177 -1.86 10.42 -15.14
N TYR A 178 -0.54 10.28 -14.94
CA TYR A 178 0.54 10.90 -15.72
C TYR A 178 0.65 12.43 -15.59
N ARG A 179 -0.07 13.09 -14.68
CA ARG A 179 0.07 14.54 -14.48
C ARG A 179 1.48 14.88 -13.96
N ALA A 180 2.18 15.74 -14.67
CA ALA A 180 3.51 16.23 -14.33
C ALA A 180 3.60 17.76 -14.42
N PHE A 181 2.58 18.46 -13.92
CA PHE A 181 2.55 19.92 -13.77
C PHE A 181 1.90 20.32 -12.45
N TRP A 182 2.29 21.50 -11.93
CA TRP A 182 1.94 21.95 -10.59
C TRP A 182 1.72 23.45 -10.54
N TRP A 183 0.54 23.89 -10.10
CA TRP A 183 0.23 25.28 -9.87
C TRP A 183 0.98 25.85 -8.68
N SER A 184 1.51 27.10 -8.81
CA SER A 184 1.93 27.87 -7.64
C SER A 184 0.74 28.23 -6.76
N PRO A 185 0.89 28.39 -5.43
CA PRO A 185 -0.21 28.75 -4.53
C PRO A 185 -0.91 30.06 -4.90
N ASP A 186 -0.22 31.02 -5.49
CA ASP A 186 -0.75 32.30 -5.95
C ASP A 186 -1.35 32.25 -7.37
N SER A 187 -1.38 31.09 -8.01
CA SER A 187 -1.94 30.84 -9.35
C SER A 187 -1.21 31.56 -10.51
N LYS A 188 -0.03 32.16 -10.25
CA LYS A 188 0.68 32.96 -11.27
C LYS A 188 1.70 32.18 -12.06
N THR A 189 2.08 31.01 -11.60
CA THR A 189 3.10 30.16 -12.24
C THR A 189 2.65 28.71 -12.31
N LEU A 190 2.89 28.07 -13.44
CA LEU A 190 2.85 26.63 -13.61
C LEU A 190 4.27 26.08 -13.67
N ALA A 191 4.60 25.18 -12.76
CA ALA A 191 5.77 24.34 -12.94
C ALA A 191 5.37 23.09 -13.73
N TYR A 192 6.24 22.58 -14.57
CA TYR A 192 6.01 21.34 -15.30
C TYR A 192 7.30 20.58 -15.57
N ALA A 193 7.19 19.27 -15.66
CA ALA A 193 8.27 18.43 -16.15
C ALA A 193 8.18 18.30 -17.67
N HIS A 194 9.35 18.42 -18.29
CA HIS A 194 9.59 18.14 -19.71
C HIS A 194 10.45 16.88 -19.81
N PHE A 195 10.01 15.91 -20.58
CA PHE A 195 10.70 14.65 -20.81
C PHE A 195 11.08 14.52 -22.27
N ASP A 196 12.33 14.13 -22.54
CA ASP A 196 12.72 13.49 -23.79
C ASP A 196 12.94 12.01 -23.54
N GLU A 197 12.07 11.17 -24.07
CA GLU A 197 12.15 9.72 -23.96
C GLU A 197 12.54 9.04 -25.28
N SER A 198 13.16 9.79 -26.21
CA SER A 198 13.59 9.26 -27.53
C SER A 198 14.56 8.08 -27.42
N MET A 199 15.39 8.06 -26.35
CA MET A 199 16.34 6.99 -26.06
C MET A 199 15.73 5.82 -25.27
N VAL A 200 14.53 5.97 -24.71
CA VAL A 200 13.88 4.89 -23.95
C VAL A 200 13.33 3.83 -24.89
N PRO A 201 13.66 2.54 -24.70
CA PRO A 201 13.17 1.48 -25.55
C PRO A 201 11.65 1.36 -25.55
N MET A 202 11.08 1.05 -26.72
CA MET A 202 9.65 0.81 -26.89
C MET A 202 9.32 -0.63 -26.51
N PHE A 203 8.35 -0.83 -25.64
CA PHE A 203 7.81 -2.15 -25.31
C PHE A 203 6.40 -2.30 -25.88
N PRO A 204 6.16 -3.27 -26.81
CA PRO A 204 4.86 -3.52 -27.38
C PRO A 204 4.05 -4.50 -26.54
N ILE A 205 2.80 -4.15 -26.22
CA ILE A 205 1.84 -5.03 -25.56
C ILE A 205 0.72 -5.35 -26.56
N TYR A 206 0.53 -6.64 -26.86
CA TYR A 206 -0.51 -7.05 -27.79
C TYR A 206 -1.89 -7.03 -27.13
N ASN A 207 -2.80 -6.23 -27.70
CA ASN A 207 -4.22 -6.24 -27.38
C ASN A 207 -4.98 -7.04 -28.44
N SER A 208 -5.74 -8.05 -28.02
CA SER A 208 -6.51 -8.93 -28.88
C SER A 208 -7.91 -8.43 -29.24
N ASP A 209 -8.27 -7.20 -28.90
CA ASP A 209 -9.59 -6.65 -29.17
C ASP A 209 -9.82 -6.40 -30.67
N GLY A 210 -11.06 -6.57 -31.11
CA GLY A 210 -11.44 -6.43 -32.50
C GLY A 210 -10.98 -7.59 -33.37
N GLN A 211 -11.12 -7.44 -34.72
CA GLN A 211 -10.82 -8.50 -35.67
C GLN A 211 -9.32 -8.72 -35.88
N HIS A 212 -8.52 -7.66 -35.79
CA HIS A 212 -7.10 -7.70 -36.13
C HIS A 212 -6.19 -7.51 -34.89
N GLY A 213 -6.76 -7.16 -33.73
CA GLY A 213 -5.98 -6.72 -32.57
C GLY A 213 -5.15 -5.46 -32.86
N PHE A 214 -4.35 -5.03 -31.90
CA PHE A 214 -3.40 -3.94 -32.09
C PHE A 214 -2.26 -4.03 -31.07
N LEU A 215 -1.17 -3.28 -31.29
CA LEU A 215 -0.08 -3.14 -30.33
C LEU A 215 -0.25 -1.82 -29.57
N GLU A 216 -0.41 -1.91 -28.25
CA GLU A 216 -0.16 -0.79 -27.38
C GLU A 216 1.35 -0.65 -27.23
N GLN A 217 1.86 0.55 -27.45
CA GLN A 217 3.29 0.83 -27.40
C GLN A 217 3.58 1.81 -26.26
N THR A 218 4.43 1.39 -25.33
CA THR A 218 4.84 2.20 -24.18
C THR A 218 6.35 2.24 -24.12
N ARG A 219 6.94 3.42 -23.93
CA ARG A 219 8.36 3.54 -23.65
C ARG A 219 8.60 3.14 -22.22
N TYR A 220 9.29 2.02 -22.04
CA TYR A 220 9.49 1.36 -20.75
C TYR A 220 10.98 1.05 -20.59
N PRO A 221 11.70 1.79 -19.73
CA PRO A 221 13.11 1.51 -19.50
C PRO A 221 13.24 0.31 -18.58
N LYS A 222 13.84 -0.78 -19.08
CA LYS A 222 14.25 -1.90 -18.23
C LYS A 222 15.60 -1.57 -17.56
N VAL A 223 16.02 -2.41 -16.62
CA VAL A 223 17.31 -2.25 -15.95
C VAL A 223 18.44 -2.16 -16.98
N GLY A 224 19.36 -1.22 -16.78
CA GLY A 224 20.46 -0.94 -17.68
C GLY A 224 20.10 -0.11 -18.91
N ASP A 225 18.82 0.07 -19.22
CA ASP A 225 18.38 0.93 -20.32
C ASP A 225 18.57 2.42 -19.95
N LYS A 226 18.55 3.28 -20.98
CA LYS A 226 18.53 4.73 -20.78
C LYS A 226 17.17 5.16 -20.23
N ASN A 227 17.21 5.98 -19.18
CA ASN A 227 16.03 6.68 -18.67
C ASN A 227 15.69 7.91 -19.54
N PRO A 228 14.45 8.46 -19.44
CA PRO A 228 14.14 9.72 -20.09
C PRO A 228 15.00 10.85 -19.54
N GLU A 229 15.48 11.74 -20.40
CA GLU A 229 16.06 13.01 -19.99
C GLU A 229 14.95 13.92 -19.45
N VAL A 230 15.19 14.61 -18.36
CA VAL A 230 14.17 15.39 -17.67
C VAL A 230 14.68 16.76 -17.24
N LYS A 231 13.83 17.78 -17.40
CA LYS A 231 14.05 19.13 -16.89
C LYS A 231 12.73 19.71 -16.36
N ILE A 232 12.83 20.67 -15.45
CA ILE A 232 11.70 21.34 -14.84
C ILE A 232 11.62 22.76 -15.34
N GLY A 233 10.47 23.15 -15.90
CA GLY A 233 10.19 24.47 -16.42
C GLY A 233 9.13 25.21 -15.61
N PHE A 234 9.18 26.54 -15.67
CA PHE A 234 8.25 27.47 -15.05
C PHE A 234 7.70 28.40 -16.11
N VAL A 235 6.36 28.51 -16.22
CA VAL A 235 5.69 29.33 -17.22
C VAL A 235 4.48 30.02 -16.61
N GLN A 236 4.12 31.22 -17.11
CA GLN A 236 2.91 31.91 -16.70
C GLN A 236 1.66 31.30 -17.37
N PRO A 237 0.47 31.36 -16.73
CA PRO A 237 -0.74 30.75 -17.29
C PRO A 237 -1.22 31.39 -18.59
N ASP A 238 -0.87 32.66 -18.86
CA ASP A 238 -1.17 33.35 -20.11
C ASP A 238 -0.08 33.20 -21.19
N GLY A 239 0.93 32.35 -20.91
CA GLY A 239 2.07 32.11 -21.79
C GLY A 239 3.26 33.00 -21.50
N GLY A 240 4.28 32.91 -22.34
CA GLY A 240 5.55 33.60 -22.19
C GLY A 240 6.72 32.60 -22.33
N THR A 241 7.93 33.09 -22.10
CA THR A 241 9.13 32.25 -22.14
C THR A 241 9.20 31.38 -20.90
N THR A 242 9.41 30.07 -21.09
CA THR A 242 9.68 29.16 -19.97
C THR A 242 11.03 29.45 -19.35
N VAL A 243 11.06 29.58 -18.04
CA VAL A 243 12.28 29.61 -17.23
C VAL A 243 12.62 28.19 -16.82
N TRP A 244 13.82 27.71 -17.15
CA TRP A 244 14.26 26.36 -16.81
C TRP A 244 15.05 26.36 -15.51
N ALA A 245 14.77 25.41 -14.64
CA ALA A 245 15.59 25.13 -13.47
C ALA A 245 17.02 24.73 -13.91
N ALA A 246 18.04 25.25 -13.22
CA ALA A 246 19.44 25.12 -13.61
C ALA A 246 20.02 23.71 -13.32
N PHE A 247 19.46 22.70 -13.95
CA PHE A 247 19.96 21.33 -14.00
C PHE A 247 20.41 20.98 -15.41
N ASN A 248 21.40 20.09 -15.50
CA ASN A 248 21.79 19.53 -16.78
C ASN A 248 20.85 18.37 -17.12
N GLU A 249 20.07 18.49 -18.19
CA GLU A 249 19.09 17.47 -18.61
C GLU A 249 19.74 16.14 -19.06
N LYS A 250 21.05 16.17 -19.39
CA LYS A 250 21.81 14.98 -19.80
C LYS A 250 22.28 14.12 -18.61
N ASP A 251 22.16 14.65 -17.38
CA ASP A 251 22.51 13.87 -16.20
C ASP A 251 21.47 12.77 -15.98
N ASP A 252 21.93 11.58 -15.61
CA ASP A 252 21.06 10.45 -15.27
C ASP A 252 20.49 10.66 -13.86
N GLN A 253 19.31 11.26 -13.78
CA GLN A 253 18.74 11.83 -12.57
C GLN A 253 17.23 11.62 -12.48
N TYR A 254 16.73 11.70 -11.24
CA TYR A 254 15.30 11.68 -10.96
C TYR A 254 14.88 12.93 -10.20
N PHE A 255 13.65 13.39 -10.47
CA PHE A 255 13.01 14.48 -9.71
C PHE A 255 11.76 13.94 -9.03
N GLY A 256 11.73 14.06 -7.69
CA GLY A 256 10.54 13.72 -6.91
C GLY A 256 9.43 14.78 -7.05
N TRP A 257 8.33 14.57 -6.33
CA TRP A 257 7.19 15.48 -6.34
C TRP A 257 7.60 16.86 -5.80
N PRO A 258 7.42 17.94 -6.58
CA PRO A 258 7.80 19.28 -6.18
C PRO A 258 6.93 19.81 -5.05
N ILE A 259 7.51 20.64 -4.19
CA ILE A 259 6.87 21.27 -3.04
C ILE A 259 6.91 22.78 -3.19
N TRP A 260 5.77 23.43 -3.39
CA TRP A 260 5.68 24.88 -3.40
C TRP A 260 5.77 25.43 -1.98
N ARG A 261 6.46 26.59 -1.85
CA ARG A 261 6.41 27.38 -0.62
C ARG A 261 5.28 28.41 -0.70
N GLU A 262 4.54 28.57 0.41
CA GLU A 262 3.42 29.51 0.47
C GLU A 262 3.88 30.99 0.35
N SER A 263 5.12 31.30 0.76
CA SER A 263 5.57 32.66 0.99
C SER A 263 6.18 33.35 -0.22
N ASN A 264 6.49 32.64 -1.32
CA ASN A 264 7.25 33.27 -2.41
C ASN A 264 7.31 32.48 -3.72
N HIS A 265 8.09 33.00 -4.65
CA HIS A 265 8.36 32.47 -5.98
C HIS A 265 9.44 31.38 -5.98
N THR A 266 9.49 30.52 -4.95
CA THR A 266 10.41 29.37 -4.90
C THR A 266 9.67 28.06 -4.83
N MET A 267 10.28 27.03 -5.41
CA MET A 267 9.85 25.66 -5.35
C MET A 267 10.95 24.80 -4.76
N TRP A 268 10.63 23.93 -3.82
CA TRP A 268 11.56 22.90 -3.38
C TRP A 268 11.42 21.68 -4.27
N LEU A 269 12.53 21.29 -4.88
CA LEU A 269 12.60 20.21 -5.86
C LEU A 269 13.50 19.10 -5.35
N PRO A 270 12.95 17.92 -5.01
CA PRO A 270 13.75 16.76 -4.68
C PRO A 270 14.47 16.25 -5.93
N TRP A 271 15.78 16.12 -5.85
CA TRP A 271 16.67 15.58 -6.87
C TRP A 271 17.36 14.32 -6.33
N MET A 272 17.51 13.32 -7.16
CA MET A 272 18.17 12.06 -6.82
C MET A 272 19.01 11.57 -8.00
N ASN A 273 20.18 11.01 -7.71
CA ASN A 273 20.99 10.35 -8.71
C ASN A 273 20.35 9.00 -9.13
N ARG A 274 20.77 8.42 -10.26
CA ARG A 274 20.27 7.12 -10.74
C ARG A 274 20.47 5.99 -9.73
N GLY A 275 21.62 5.95 -9.02
CA GLY A 275 21.88 4.95 -7.97
C GLY A 275 20.99 5.06 -6.74
N GLN A 276 20.19 6.11 -6.64
CA GLN A 276 19.18 6.35 -5.59
C GLN A 276 19.72 6.33 -4.15
N ASP A 277 20.99 6.59 -4.00
CA ASP A 277 21.71 6.64 -2.72
C ASP A 277 22.07 8.07 -2.28
N HIS A 278 21.77 9.07 -3.12
CA HIS A 278 22.04 10.48 -2.89
C HIS A 278 20.82 11.34 -3.23
N LEU A 279 20.16 11.87 -2.20
CA LEU A 279 19.00 12.77 -2.29
C LEU A 279 19.42 14.19 -1.93
N ILE A 280 19.11 15.15 -2.79
CA ILE A 280 19.26 16.59 -2.50
C ILE A 280 17.90 17.27 -2.72
N ILE A 281 17.45 18.08 -1.77
CA ILE A 281 16.32 18.97 -1.97
C ILE A 281 16.87 20.35 -2.28
N TYR A 282 16.55 20.85 -3.48
CA TYR A 282 16.94 22.18 -3.93
C TYR A 282 15.78 23.14 -3.78
N GLU A 283 16.06 24.34 -3.24
CA GLU A 283 15.22 25.50 -3.43
C GLU A 283 15.53 26.11 -4.79
N VAL A 284 14.53 26.21 -5.66
CA VAL A 284 14.64 26.74 -7.02
C VAL A 284 13.86 28.05 -7.12
N ASN A 285 14.52 29.11 -7.58
CA ASN A 285 13.87 30.38 -7.90
C ASN A 285 13.14 30.24 -9.23
N THR A 286 11.82 30.38 -9.25
CA THR A 286 11.01 30.15 -10.44
C THR A 286 11.11 31.27 -11.49
N ALA A 287 11.66 32.44 -11.12
CA ALA A 287 11.86 33.56 -12.04
C ALA A 287 13.24 33.54 -12.74
N THR A 288 14.27 32.91 -12.12
CA THR A 288 15.61 32.84 -12.67
C THR A 288 16.07 31.42 -13.01
N GLY A 289 15.46 30.41 -12.44
CA GLY A 289 15.88 29.01 -12.53
C GLY A 289 17.06 28.66 -11.61
N GLU A 290 17.63 29.61 -10.89
CA GLU A 290 18.75 29.35 -9.98
C GLU A 290 18.33 28.42 -8.84
N LYS A 291 19.24 27.52 -8.46
CA LYS A 291 19.01 26.53 -7.42
C LYS A 291 20.00 26.64 -6.27
N LYS A 292 19.53 26.33 -5.06
CA LYS A 292 20.33 26.25 -3.85
C LYS A 292 20.01 24.95 -3.11
N ALA A 293 21.02 24.14 -2.78
CA ALA A 293 20.83 22.95 -1.97
C ALA A 293 20.43 23.34 -0.54
N ILE A 294 19.33 22.75 -0.03
CA ILE A 294 18.82 22.97 1.31
C ILE A 294 18.95 21.71 2.17
N TYR A 295 18.65 20.55 1.63
CA TYR A 295 18.75 19.28 2.34
C TYR A 295 19.62 18.33 1.52
N ASN A 296 20.47 17.55 2.19
CA ASN A 296 21.34 16.57 1.56
C ASN A 296 21.39 15.31 2.41
N GLU A 297 21.08 14.16 1.79
CA GLU A 297 21.13 12.84 2.41
C GLU A 297 21.86 11.87 1.49
N THR A 298 22.81 11.11 2.06
CA THR A 298 23.50 10.02 1.36
C THR A 298 23.43 8.77 2.22
N GLN A 299 23.12 7.63 1.63
CA GLN A 299 23.06 6.35 2.30
C GLN A 299 23.91 5.31 1.57
N LYS A 300 24.23 4.20 2.23
CA LYS A 300 25.03 3.10 1.66
C LYS A 300 24.23 2.17 0.75
N THR A 301 22.91 2.22 0.88
CA THR A 301 21.97 1.45 0.08
C THR A 301 21.15 2.42 -0.76
N TRP A 302 19.89 2.57 -0.53
CA TRP A 302 19.03 3.48 -1.27
C TRP A 302 18.26 4.43 -0.34
N ILE A 303 17.69 5.46 -0.92
CA ILE A 303 16.74 6.39 -0.30
C ILE A 303 15.46 6.33 -1.12
N ASP A 304 14.30 6.18 -0.48
CA ASP A 304 13.02 6.15 -1.18
C ASP A 304 12.59 7.57 -1.59
N LEU A 305 12.47 7.83 -2.89
CA LEU A 305 12.07 9.14 -3.43
C LEU A 305 10.55 9.34 -3.40
N GLU A 306 9.78 8.28 -3.50
CA GLU A 306 8.30 8.28 -3.52
C GLU A 306 7.70 8.79 -2.21
N ASP A 307 8.36 8.59 -1.10
CA ASP A 307 7.94 9.10 0.21
C ASP A 307 7.79 10.63 0.23
N MET A 308 8.36 11.32 -0.75
CA MET A 308 8.22 12.77 -0.90
C MET A 308 6.78 13.19 -1.23
N VAL A 309 6.01 12.37 -1.93
CA VAL A 309 4.58 12.61 -2.22
C VAL A 309 3.74 12.58 -0.94
N GLY A 310 4.13 11.76 0.03
CA GLY A 310 3.44 11.55 1.30
C GLY A 310 3.73 12.59 2.39
N GLY A 311 4.58 13.61 2.14
CA GLY A 311 4.88 14.66 3.12
C GLY A 311 6.15 14.43 3.94
N ARG A 312 7.21 13.89 3.32
CA ARG A 312 8.54 13.75 3.94
C ARG A 312 9.08 15.08 4.47
N ILE A 313 8.69 16.21 3.84
CA ILE A 313 9.02 17.57 4.28
C ILE A 313 7.75 18.27 4.73
N ASN A 314 7.76 18.79 5.94
CA ASN A 314 6.67 19.58 6.53
C ASN A 314 7.21 20.92 7.00
N PHE A 315 6.79 22.01 6.35
CA PHE A 315 7.18 23.36 6.75
C PHE A 315 6.50 23.78 8.04
N LEU A 316 7.24 24.49 8.88
CA LEU A 316 6.70 25.26 9.99
C LEU A 316 6.25 26.64 9.47
N LYS A 317 5.23 27.21 10.11
CA LYS A 317 4.70 28.53 9.76
C LYS A 317 5.77 29.61 9.87
N ASP A 318 5.58 30.68 9.12
CA ASP A 318 6.45 31.86 9.13
C ASP A 318 7.92 31.52 8.86
N ASP A 319 8.19 30.47 8.05
CA ASP A 319 9.53 30.04 7.67
C ASP A 319 10.48 29.75 8.85
N LYS A 320 9.93 29.28 10.00
CA LYS A 320 10.74 28.97 11.20
C LYS A 320 11.62 27.74 11.06
N GLY A 321 11.40 26.95 10.03
CA GLY A 321 12.11 25.72 9.74
C GLY A 321 11.21 24.69 9.08
N PHE A 322 11.71 23.47 8.97
CA PHE A 322 10.95 22.33 8.44
C PHE A 322 11.28 21.03 9.19
N ILE A 323 10.36 20.10 9.15
CA ILE A 323 10.57 18.75 9.65
C ILE A 323 10.79 17.84 8.44
N ALA A 324 11.93 17.13 8.42
CA ALA A 324 12.21 16.09 7.45
C ALA A 324 12.03 14.70 8.07
N GLN A 325 11.52 13.75 7.27
CA GLN A 325 11.50 12.33 7.59
C GLN A 325 12.68 11.63 6.91
N SER A 326 13.43 10.79 7.65
CA SER A 326 14.56 10.03 7.12
C SER A 326 14.78 8.76 7.93
N ASP A 327 15.22 7.70 7.25
CA ASP A 327 15.61 6.43 7.86
C ASP A 327 17.14 6.26 8.01
N GLN A 328 17.89 7.34 7.85
CA GLN A 328 19.37 7.37 7.94
C GLN A 328 19.93 6.80 9.25
N SER A 329 19.15 6.81 10.34
CA SER A 329 19.54 6.24 11.64
C SER A 329 19.27 4.74 11.76
N GLY A 330 18.77 4.09 10.72
CA GLY A 330 18.31 2.70 10.72
C GLY A 330 16.81 2.53 10.95
N TRP A 331 16.09 3.60 11.29
CA TRP A 331 14.66 3.67 11.46
C TRP A 331 14.13 5.00 10.94
N ASN A 332 12.93 5.02 10.39
CA ASN A 332 12.34 6.27 9.88
C ASN A 332 11.93 7.18 11.04
N HIS A 333 12.57 8.35 11.13
CA HIS A 333 12.41 9.33 12.19
C HIS A 333 12.19 10.74 11.68
N LEU A 334 11.77 11.65 12.60
CA LEU A 334 11.54 13.06 12.35
C LEU A 334 12.74 13.88 12.82
N TYR A 335 13.19 14.81 11.97
CA TYR A 335 14.30 15.70 12.21
C TYR A 335 13.90 17.14 11.95
N LEU A 336 14.22 18.05 12.87
CA LEU A 336 13.97 19.49 12.75
C LEU A 336 15.17 20.20 12.13
N TYR A 337 14.90 20.96 11.08
CA TYR A 337 15.90 21.78 10.36
C TYR A 337 15.51 23.25 10.37
N ALA A 338 16.53 24.14 10.32
CA ALA A 338 16.35 25.52 9.90
C ALA A 338 16.10 25.62 8.40
N MET A 339 15.58 26.74 7.91
CA MET A 339 15.28 26.94 6.48
C MET A 339 16.54 26.97 5.59
N ASP A 340 17.71 27.16 6.17
CA ASP A 340 19.01 27.08 5.46
C ASP A 340 19.56 25.65 5.33
N GLY A 341 18.85 24.65 5.87
CA GLY A 341 19.25 23.25 5.88
C GLY A 341 20.08 22.82 7.11
N THR A 342 20.30 23.70 8.08
CA THR A 342 21.01 23.36 9.31
C THR A 342 20.14 22.46 10.19
N LEU A 343 20.61 21.25 10.52
CA LEU A 343 19.96 20.34 11.46
C LEU A 343 19.94 20.97 12.86
N LYS A 344 18.75 21.12 13.46
CA LYS A 344 18.57 21.58 14.82
C LYS A 344 18.62 20.42 15.81
N ASN A 345 17.77 19.43 15.64
CA ASN A 345 17.73 18.21 16.46
C ASN A 345 16.93 17.09 15.80
N ALA A 346 17.12 15.86 16.27
CA ALA A 346 16.17 14.78 16.06
C ALA A 346 14.95 15.00 16.96
N ILE A 347 13.74 14.92 16.39
CA ILE A 347 12.46 14.99 17.14
C ILE A 347 12.11 13.60 17.68
N THR A 348 12.38 12.54 16.92
CA THR A 348 12.15 11.15 17.35
C THR A 348 13.42 10.32 17.18
N SER A 349 13.54 9.28 18.02
CA SER A 349 14.66 8.32 17.96
C SER A 349 14.27 7.01 18.63
N GLY A 350 15.01 5.94 18.34
CA GLY A 350 14.81 4.62 18.92
C GLY A 350 14.45 3.55 17.88
N ASN A 351 14.12 2.34 18.34
CA ASN A 351 13.84 1.21 17.47
C ASN A 351 12.35 1.15 17.09
N PHE A 352 11.88 2.12 16.31
CA PHE A 352 10.53 2.15 15.78
C PHE A 352 10.47 3.02 14.52
N THR A 353 9.46 2.79 13.67
CA THR A 353 9.27 3.51 12.41
C THR A 353 8.14 4.53 12.54
N VAL A 354 8.44 5.80 12.31
CA VAL A 354 7.43 6.83 12.07
C VAL A 354 6.81 6.59 10.70
N LEU A 355 5.47 6.54 10.65
CA LEU A 355 4.71 6.33 9.41
C LEU A 355 4.30 7.66 8.76
N GLY A 356 4.12 8.72 9.56
CA GLY A 356 3.82 10.05 9.05
C GLY A 356 3.27 10.98 10.11
N ILE A 357 3.47 12.28 9.87
CA ILE A 357 2.93 13.35 10.69
C ILE A 357 1.43 13.48 10.44
N LYS A 358 0.64 13.61 11.50
CA LYS A 358 -0.80 13.83 11.45
C LYS A 358 -1.18 15.28 11.71
N TYR A 359 -0.46 15.97 12.59
CA TYR A 359 -0.68 17.38 12.90
C TYR A 359 0.54 17.98 13.59
N ILE A 360 0.80 19.26 13.34
CA ILE A 360 1.82 20.05 14.02
C ILE A 360 1.13 21.20 14.76
N ASP A 361 1.14 21.16 16.09
CA ASP A 361 0.71 22.27 16.93
C ASP A 361 1.92 23.15 17.27
N GLU A 362 2.16 24.16 16.45
CA GLU A 362 3.29 25.07 16.68
C GLU A 362 3.14 25.94 17.91
N LYS A 363 1.91 26.22 18.36
CA LYS A 363 1.68 26.97 19.61
C LYS A 363 2.08 26.17 20.83
N ALA A 364 1.80 24.86 20.81
CA ALA A 364 2.19 23.94 21.88
C ALA A 364 3.58 23.31 21.61
N ASN A 365 4.27 23.65 20.53
CA ASN A 365 5.52 23.03 20.09
C ASN A 365 5.43 21.49 20.02
N THR A 366 4.31 20.95 19.55
CA THR A 366 4.02 19.51 19.62
C THR A 366 3.72 18.94 18.22
N VAL A 367 4.30 17.79 17.91
CA VAL A 367 4.01 17.01 16.70
C VAL A 367 3.20 15.78 17.08
N TYR A 368 2.10 15.55 16.37
CA TYR A 368 1.30 14.33 16.43
C TYR A 368 1.62 13.47 15.22
N PHE A 369 1.98 12.21 15.44
CA PHE A 369 2.42 11.31 14.38
C PHE A 369 2.00 9.87 14.65
N THR A 370 1.89 9.09 13.59
CA THR A 370 1.70 7.65 13.69
C THR A 370 3.03 6.92 13.57
N ALA A 371 3.19 5.86 14.34
CA ALA A 371 4.38 5.02 14.30
C ALA A 371 4.02 3.56 14.62
N ARG A 372 4.91 2.66 14.21
CA ARG A 372 4.85 1.23 14.56
C ARG A 372 6.18 0.76 15.14
N GLY A 373 6.16 -0.29 15.92
CA GLY A 373 7.36 -0.97 16.41
C GLY A 373 7.76 -0.64 17.83
N ARG A 374 7.35 0.52 18.36
CA ARG A 374 7.72 0.89 19.74
C ARG A 374 7.11 -0.05 20.76
N GLU A 375 5.82 -0.38 20.62
CA GLU A 375 5.12 -1.33 21.48
C GLU A 375 5.11 -2.74 20.87
N ASN A 376 4.84 -2.81 19.57
CA ASN A 376 4.82 -4.05 18.77
C ASN A 376 4.96 -3.69 17.28
N THR A 377 5.77 -4.43 16.54
CA THR A 377 6.05 -4.15 15.12
C THR A 377 4.85 -4.39 14.21
N ALA A 378 3.88 -5.20 14.62
CA ALA A 378 2.63 -5.46 13.89
C ALA A 378 1.47 -4.54 14.31
N ARG A 379 1.74 -3.43 15.04
CA ARG A 379 0.74 -2.47 15.51
C ARG A 379 1.12 -1.05 15.17
N VAL A 380 0.13 -0.27 14.79
CA VAL A 380 0.23 1.19 14.61
C VAL A 380 -0.36 1.88 15.82
N ASP A 381 0.30 2.95 16.27
CA ASP A 381 -0.12 3.80 17.36
C ASP A 381 0.00 5.28 17.01
N LEU A 382 -0.77 6.14 17.70
CA LEU A 382 -0.64 7.58 17.67
C LEU A 382 0.22 8.05 18.84
N TYR A 383 1.16 8.92 18.53
CA TYR A 383 2.05 9.55 19.50
C TYR A 383 2.01 11.07 19.41
N SER A 384 2.41 11.73 20.49
CA SER A 384 2.78 13.15 20.48
C SER A 384 4.20 13.31 21.05
N VAL A 385 4.94 14.29 20.55
CA VAL A 385 6.29 14.63 20.99
C VAL A 385 6.50 16.13 20.81
N GLN A 386 7.30 16.77 21.66
CA GLN A 386 7.69 18.16 21.45
C GLN A 386 8.70 18.29 20.33
N LEU A 387 8.76 19.45 19.66
CA LEU A 387 9.69 19.73 18.56
C LEU A 387 11.16 19.57 18.97
N ASP A 388 11.47 19.71 20.26
CA ASP A 388 12.81 19.49 20.83
C ASP A 388 13.11 18.01 21.13
N GLY A 389 12.18 17.11 20.85
CA GLY A 389 12.29 15.67 21.09
C GLY A 389 11.88 15.20 22.50
N ASN A 390 11.50 16.12 23.39
CA ASN A 390 11.06 15.77 24.73
C ASN A 390 9.59 15.36 24.80
N ASN A 391 9.19 14.72 25.90
CA ASN A 391 7.80 14.37 26.23
C ASN A 391 7.12 13.47 25.18
N LEU A 392 7.85 12.52 24.61
CA LEU A 392 7.27 11.48 23.74
C LEU A 392 6.23 10.65 24.50
N LYS A 393 4.96 10.71 24.05
CA LYS A 393 3.83 10.07 24.69
C LYS A 393 2.98 9.31 23.68
N ARG A 394 2.62 8.06 24.01
CA ARG A 394 1.59 7.30 23.30
C ARG A 394 0.21 7.83 23.69
N LEU A 395 -0.67 8.08 22.71
CA LEU A 395 -2.03 8.58 22.91
C LEU A 395 -3.09 7.49 22.70
N THR A 396 -2.78 6.48 21.93
CA THR A 396 -3.59 5.27 21.77
C THR A 396 -3.45 4.35 22.98
N PHE A 397 -4.29 3.37 23.11
CA PHE A 397 -4.45 2.54 24.30
C PHE A 397 -4.45 1.04 24.00
N GLY A 398 -4.29 0.23 25.03
CA GLY A 398 -4.42 -1.23 24.96
C GLY A 398 -3.36 -1.90 24.09
N ALA A 399 -3.53 -3.20 23.90
CA ALA A 399 -2.70 -4.04 23.02
C ALA A 399 -3.42 -4.26 21.69
N TYR A 400 -3.65 -3.17 20.95
CA TYR A 400 -4.38 -3.16 19.70
C TYR A 400 -3.58 -2.52 18.58
N ASN A 401 -3.87 -2.93 17.36
CA ASN A 401 -3.47 -2.21 16.16
C ASN A 401 -4.53 -1.14 15.85
N HIS A 402 -4.11 0.13 15.84
CA HIS A 402 -4.95 1.29 15.54
C HIS A 402 -4.87 1.61 14.04
N ASN A 403 -5.63 0.87 13.22
CA ASN A 403 -5.51 0.86 11.74
C ASN A 403 -5.82 2.22 11.11
N THR A 404 -6.81 2.93 11.65
CA THR A 404 -7.22 4.24 11.13
C THR A 404 -7.25 5.23 12.28
N ILE A 405 -6.58 6.36 12.08
CA ILE A 405 -6.53 7.45 13.05
C ILE A 405 -6.85 8.75 12.33
N SER A 406 -7.95 9.39 12.72
CA SER A 406 -8.41 10.66 12.17
C SER A 406 -8.46 11.72 13.27
N LEU A 407 -7.64 12.76 13.15
CA LEU A 407 -7.59 13.86 14.11
C LEU A 407 -8.60 14.93 13.75
N SER A 408 -9.17 15.58 14.79
CA SER A 408 -9.89 16.84 14.63
C SER A 408 -8.94 17.96 14.20
N PRO A 409 -9.44 19.10 13.64
CA PRO A 409 -8.59 20.12 13.04
C PRO A 409 -7.49 20.70 13.91
N THR A 410 -7.67 20.75 15.23
CA THR A 410 -6.63 21.19 16.18
C THR A 410 -6.08 20.05 17.06
N ALA A 411 -6.30 18.78 16.66
CA ALA A 411 -5.92 17.58 17.39
C ALA A 411 -6.47 17.54 18.83
N LYS A 412 -7.60 18.19 19.12
CA LYS A 412 -8.28 18.13 20.40
C LYS A 412 -8.84 16.73 20.68
N TYR A 413 -9.35 16.08 19.65
CA TYR A 413 -9.83 14.71 19.63
C TYR A 413 -9.25 13.95 18.45
N PHE A 414 -9.30 12.63 18.56
CA PHE A 414 -9.12 11.74 17.41
C PHE A 414 -10.10 10.58 17.47
N ILE A 415 -10.48 10.09 16.30
CA ILE A 415 -11.23 8.85 16.16
C ILE A 415 -10.28 7.77 15.68
N THR A 416 -10.31 6.62 16.33
CA THR A 416 -9.49 5.48 15.96
C THR A 416 -10.33 4.23 15.75
N THR A 417 -10.02 3.49 14.67
CA THR A 417 -10.48 2.14 14.40
C THR A 417 -9.40 1.18 14.86
N TYR A 418 -9.73 0.26 15.76
CA TYR A 418 -8.74 -0.62 16.37
C TYR A 418 -9.25 -2.06 16.53
N SER A 419 -8.32 -2.99 16.55
CA SER A 419 -8.55 -4.42 16.77
C SER A 419 -7.24 -5.12 17.14
N ASN A 420 -7.32 -6.41 17.42
CA ASN A 420 -6.19 -7.35 17.39
C ASN A 420 -6.67 -8.71 16.88
N ALA A 421 -5.80 -9.72 16.85
CA ALA A 421 -6.10 -11.04 16.32
C ALA A 421 -7.37 -11.68 16.91
N VAL A 422 -7.72 -11.36 18.18
CA VAL A 422 -8.81 -11.98 18.93
C VAL A 422 -9.98 -11.03 19.24
N THR A 423 -9.79 -9.73 19.03
CA THR A 423 -10.79 -8.70 19.31
C THR A 423 -11.36 -8.14 18.01
N PRO A 424 -12.66 -8.30 17.74
CA PRO A 424 -13.31 -7.68 16.59
C PRO A 424 -13.13 -6.17 16.55
N THR A 425 -13.16 -5.62 15.34
CA THR A 425 -12.94 -4.19 15.09
C THR A 425 -13.88 -3.30 15.88
N GLN A 426 -13.32 -2.28 16.50
CA GLN A 426 -14.02 -1.26 17.26
C GLN A 426 -13.65 0.14 16.78
N VAL A 427 -14.52 1.12 17.04
CA VAL A 427 -14.29 2.53 16.73
C VAL A 427 -14.61 3.38 17.94
N THR A 428 -13.70 4.28 18.31
CA THR A 428 -13.87 5.13 19.49
C THR A 428 -13.30 6.54 19.27
N ILE A 429 -13.86 7.51 20.02
CA ILE A 429 -13.32 8.87 20.14
C ILE A 429 -12.44 8.94 21.39
N VAL A 430 -11.27 9.54 21.22
CA VAL A 430 -10.25 9.73 22.27
C VAL A 430 -9.84 11.19 22.29
N ASP A 431 -9.55 11.76 23.47
CA ASP A 431 -8.97 13.09 23.57
C ASP A 431 -7.44 13.08 23.37
N ASN A 432 -6.85 14.26 23.25
CA ASN A 432 -5.40 14.41 23.06
C ASN A 432 -4.55 14.07 24.31
N LYS A 433 -5.18 13.59 25.37
CA LYS A 433 -4.51 13.05 26.56
C LYS A 433 -4.54 11.51 26.58
N GLY A 434 -5.25 10.88 25.63
CA GLY A 434 -5.42 9.44 25.53
C GLY A 434 -6.61 8.90 26.32
N LYS A 435 -7.55 9.77 26.77
CA LYS A 435 -8.78 9.35 27.46
C LYS A 435 -9.87 9.03 26.44
N ILE A 436 -10.46 7.85 26.54
CA ILE A 436 -11.63 7.46 25.76
C ILE A 436 -12.81 8.34 26.16
N ILE A 437 -13.39 9.03 25.19
CA ILE A 437 -14.57 9.90 25.36
C ILE A 437 -15.85 9.12 25.07
N ARG A 438 -15.85 8.32 23.98
CA ARG A 438 -17.05 7.61 23.52
C ARG A 438 -16.70 6.47 22.59
N GLU A 439 -17.35 5.33 22.79
CA GLU A 439 -17.41 4.25 21.80
C GLU A 439 -18.44 4.60 20.71
N LEU A 440 -18.04 4.43 19.44
CA LEU A 440 -18.87 4.73 18.26
C LEU A 440 -19.40 3.49 17.59
N GLY A 441 -18.73 2.36 17.75
CA GLY A 441 -19.14 1.09 17.16
C GLY A 441 -18.25 -0.06 17.57
N ASN A 442 -18.86 -1.25 17.55
CA ASN A 442 -18.19 -2.51 17.80
C ASN A 442 -18.71 -3.51 16.76
N MET A 443 -17.79 -4.13 16.02
CA MET A 443 -18.15 -5.12 14.99
C MET A 443 -18.76 -6.39 15.60
N LYS A 444 -18.53 -6.65 16.88
CA LYS A 444 -19.09 -7.81 17.58
C LYS A 444 -20.61 -7.65 17.73
N GLY A 445 -21.35 -8.51 17.05
CA GLY A 445 -22.82 -8.56 17.17
C GLY A 445 -23.28 -9.39 18.35
N ALA A 446 -24.57 -9.35 18.66
CA ALA A 446 -25.18 -10.01 19.83
C ALA A 446 -25.06 -11.54 19.79
N ALA A 447 -25.10 -12.14 18.61
CA ALA A 447 -24.97 -13.58 18.44
C ALA A 447 -23.52 -14.09 18.46
N PHE A 448 -22.52 -13.21 18.34
CA PHE A 448 -21.11 -13.59 18.15
C PHE A 448 -20.60 -14.61 19.19
N ASP A 449 -20.83 -14.35 20.47
CA ASP A 449 -20.32 -15.20 21.56
C ASP A 449 -21.01 -16.60 21.62
N GLN A 450 -22.14 -16.76 20.93
CA GLN A 450 -22.83 -18.03 20.84
C GLN A 450 -22.15 -19.02 19.91
N TYR A 451 -21.23 -18.54 19.04
CA TYR A 451 -20.57 -19.35 18.02
C TYR A 451 -19.09 -19.59 18.34
N ALA A 452 -18.64 -20.80 18.06
CA ALA A 452 -17.24 -21.13 18.03
C ALA A 452 -16.65 -20.70 16.68
N ILE A 453 -15.56 -19.94 16.71
CA ILE A 453 -14.81 -19.53 15.52
C ILE A 453 -13.39 -20.10 15.57
N ALA A 454 -12.77 -20.26 14.43
CA ALA A 454 -11.39 -20.71 14.33
C ALA A 454 -10.43 -19.76 15.08
N LYS A 455 -9.49 -20.32 15.82
CA LYS A 455 -8.50 -19.56 16.57
C LYS A 455 -7.57 -18.83 15.61
N THR A 456 -7.43 -17.52 15.77
CA THR A 456 -6.43 -16.71 15.08
C THR A 456 -5.48 -16.07 16.10
N GLU A 457 -4.18 -16.12 15.84
CA GLU A 457 -3.18 -15.54 16.74
C GLU A 457 -1.96 -14.99 15.97
N LEU A 458 -1.33 -13.97 16.55
CA LEU A 458 -0.03 -13.47 16.14
C LEU A 458 1.05 -14.24 16.91
N ILE A 459 1.95 -14.90 16.19
CA ILE A 459 3.11 -15.58 16.78
C ILE A 459 4.41 -14.98 16.20
N HIS A 460 5.52 -15.24 16.87
CA HIS A 460 6.85 -14.84 16.41
C HIS A 460 7.75 -16.07 16.33
N ILE A 461 8.51 -16.17 15.25
CA ILE A 461 9.41 -17.28 14.97
C ILE A 461 10.81 -16.70 14.76
N LYS A 462 11.82 -17.22 15.46
CA LYS A 462 13.20 -16.76 15.28
C LYS A 462 13.68 -17.07 13.87
N SER A 463 14.33 -16.08 13.24
CA SER A 463 15.08 -16.31 12.01
C SER A 463 16.21 -17.35 12.23
N GLU A 464 16.71 -17.99 11.18
CA GLU A 464 17.76 -19.01 11.24
C GLU A 464 19.03 -18.51 11.97
N ASP A 465 19.38 -17.24 11.76
CA ASP A 465 20.51 -16.55 12.41
C ASP A 465 20.17 -15.98 13.79
N ALA A 466 18.95 -16.17 14.29
CA ALA A 466 18.41 -15.69 15.56
C ALA A 466 18.41 -14.14 15.74
N LEU A 467 18.65 -13.38 14.66
CA LEU A 467 18.72 -11.91 14.72
C LEU A 467 17.34 -11.25 14.72
N PHE A 468 16.32 -11.91 14.15
CA PHE A 468 14.98 -11.35 13.96
C PHE A 468 13.90 -12.25 14.56
N ASP A 469 12.89 -11.63 15.17
CA ASP A 469 11.64 -12.27 15.61
C ASP A 469 10.57 -12.07 14.52
N LEU A 470 10.52 -13.01 13.57
CA LEU A 470 9.68 -12.92 12.38
C LEU A 470 8.20 -13.11 12.74
N PRO A 471 7.32 -12.14 12.42
CA PRO A 471 5.91 -12.25 12.77
C PRO A 471 5.14 -13.13 11.80
N ALA A 472 4.21 -13.92 12.34
CA ALA A 472 3.25 -14.71 11.58
C ALA A 472 1.85 -14.58 12.17
N MET A 473 0.84 -14.34 11.30
CA MET A 473 -0.56 -14.35 11.67
C MET A 473 -1.18 -15.68 11.25
N VAL A 474 -1.56 -16.49 12.23
CA VAL A 474 -2.01 -17.86 12.01
C VAL A 474 -3.52 -18.00 12.31
N THR A 475 -4.28 -18.58 11.38
CA THR A 475 -5.61 -19.12 11.64
C THR A 475 -5.53 -20.63 11.62
N TRP A 476 -5.78 -21.25 12.77
CA TRP A 476 -5.72 -22.69 12.97
C TRP A 476 -6.97 -23.38 12.44
N PRO A 477 -6.92 -24.69 12.10
CA PRO A 477 -8.10 -25.49 11.87
C PRO A 477 -9.10 -25.36 13.02
N ALA A 478 -10.39 -25.26 12.71
CA ALA A 478 -11.44 -25.06 13.73
C ALA A 478 -11.47 -26.18 14.80
N HIS A 479 -11.11 -27.40 14.40
CA HIS A 479 -10.95 -28.58 15.28
C HIS A 479 -9.50 -29.06 15.28
N PHE A 480 -8.61 -28.16 15.66
CA PHE A 480 -7.17 -28.46 15.70
C PHE A 480 -6.86 -29.59 16.69
N ASP A 481 -6.26 -30.67 16.18
CA ASP A 481 -5.77 -31.81 16.96
C ASP A 481 -4.24 -31.84 16.84
N PRO A 482 -3.48 -31.66 17.93
CA PRO A 482 -2.01 -31.61 17.89
C PRO A 482 -1.37 -32.94 17.44
N ASN A 483 -2.12 -34.04 17.37
CA ASN A 483 -1.64 -35.33 16.89
C ASN A 483 -1.84 -35.52 15.38
N LYS A 484 -2.44 -34.56 14.69
CA LYS A 484 -2.68 -34.57 13.24
C LYS A 484 -1.83 -33.54 12.53
N LYS A 485 -1.43 -33.87 11.30
CA LYS A 485 -0.81 -32.93 10.38
C LYS A 485 -1.84 -32.37 9.42
N TYR A 486 -1.74 -31.08 9.13
CA TYR A 486 -2.67 -30.35 8.30
C TYR A 486 -2.00 -29.73 7.09
N PRO A 487 -2.67 -29.63 5.93
CA PRO A 487 -2.20 -28.81 4.84
C PRO A 487 -2.09 -27.36 5.29
N MET A 488 -1.11 -26.62 4.75
CA MET A 488 -0.86 -25.23 5.11
C MET A 488 -0.87 -24.33 3.87
N LEU A 489 -1.62 -23.24 3.95
CA LEU A 489 -1.67 -22.15 2.96
C LEU A 489 -1.01 -20.91 3.54
N ILE A 490 0.07 -20.47 2.90
CA ILE A 490 0.86 -19.32 3.27
C ILE A 490 0.58 -18.19 2.28
N SER A 491 0.08 -17.06 2.78
CA SER A 491 -0.18 -15.86 1.97
C SER A 491 0.91 -14.83 2.23
N ILE A 492 1.53 -14.31 1.17
CA ILE A 492 2.65 -13.38 1.25
C ILE A 492 2.52 -12.24 0.22
N TYR A 493 3.24 -11.16 0.47
CA TYR A 493 3.68 -10.23 -0.57
C TYR A 493 5.21 -10.28 -0.72
N GLY A 494 5.96 -9.91 0.31
CA GLY A 494 7.41 -10.10 0.38
C GLY A 494 8.25 -9.00 -0.25
N GLY A 495 7.63 -7.94 -0.76
CA GLY A 495 8.39 -6.78 -1.24
C GLY A 495 9.03 -5.98 -0.10
N PRO A 496 10.03 -5.12 -0.41
CA PRO A 496 10.71 -4.28 0.58
C PRO A 496 9.72 -3.38 1.33
N ASN A 497 9.83 -3.30 2.65
CA ASN A 497 8.94 -2.51 3.52
C ASN A 497 7.43 -2.82 3.43
N ALA A 498 7.05 -3.87 2.71
CA ALA A 498 5.65 -4.20 2.39
C ALA A 498 5.11 -5.34 3.25
N GLY A 499 5.09 -5.15 4.58
CA GLY A 499 4.56 -6.13 5.52
C GLY A 499 3.06 -6.38 5.39
N THR A 500 2.68 -7.64 5.50
CA THR A 500 1.29 -8.12 5.44
C THR A 500 0.75 -8.61 6.77
N VAL A 501 1.63 -8.82 7.75
CA VAL A 501 1.27 -9.26 9.10
C VAL A 501 0.96 -8.05 9.98
N TRP A 502 -0.31 -7.92 10.34
CA TRP A 502 -0.83 -6.91 11.26
C TRP A 502 -1.62 -7.58 12.37
N ASP A 503 -1.42 -7.16 13.60
CA ASP A 503 -2.22 -7.64 14.74
C ASP A 503 -3.64 -7.05 14.68
N SER A 504 -4.42 -7.55 13.74
CA SER A 504 -5.76 -7.08 13.43
C SER A 504 -6.75 -8.23 13.35
N TRP A 505 -8.02 -7.92 13.59
CA TRP A 505 -9.12 -8.84 13.37
C TRP A 505 -9.22 -9.23 11.90
N GLN A 506 -9.11 -10.52 11.61
CA GLN A 506 -9.05 -11.04 10.23
C GLN A 506 -10.16 -12.04 9.90
N TRP A 507 -11.13 -12.23 10.79
CA TRP A 507 -12.20 -13.18 10.52
C TRP A 507 -13.02 -12.79 9.29
N ASN A 508 -13.27 -13.74 8.42
CA ASN A 508 -14.26 -13.69 7.35
C ASN A 508 -14.73 -15.11 7.03
N ALA A 509 -15.87 -15.21 6.32
CA ALA A 509 -16.52 -16.49 6.03
C ALA A 509 -15.62 -17.47 5.27
N THR A 510 -14.81 -16.99 4.32
CA THR A 510 -13.89 -17.84 3.54
C THR A 510 -12.76 -18.39 4.40
N ARG A 511 -12.18 -17.58 5.27
CA ARG A 511 -11.13 -18.01 6.20
C ARG A 511 -11.66 -19.02 7.21
N GLU A 512 -12.83 -18.75 7.77
CA GLU A 512 -13.52 -19.70 8.68
C GLU A 512 -13.85 -21.02 8.00
N MET A 513 -14.32 -20.96 6.75
CA MET A 513 -14.63 -22.13 5.96
C MET A 513 -13.39 -23.03 5.73
N TYR A 514 -12.28 -22.46 5.29
CA TYR A 514 -11.05 -23.24 5.12
C TYR A 514 -10.52 -23.80 6.44
N ALA A 515 -10.67 -23.06 7.54
CA ALA A 515 -10.31 -23.56 8.86
C ALA A 515 -11.16 -24.78 9.25
N ARG A 516 -12.46 -24.80 8.91
CA ARG A 516 -13.34 -25.95 9.13
C ARG A 516 -13.05 -27.13 8.21
N GLU A 517 -12.52 -26.88 7.04
CA GLU A 517 -12.01 -27.93 6.15
C GLU A 517 -10.67 -28.53 6.61
N GLY A 518 -10.06 -27.96 7.64
CA GLY A 518 -8.80 -28.44 8.22
C GLY A 518 -7.55 -27.83 7.59
N LEU A 519 -7.62 -26.60 7.07
CA LEU A 519 -6.49 -25.88 6.48
C LEU A 519 -5.88 -24.92 7.50
N ILE A 520 -4.58 -25.01 7.76
CA ILE A 520 -3.81 -23.97 8.43
C ILE A 520 -3.63 -22.81 7.44
N GLN A 521 -4.00 -21.60 7.84
CA GLN A 521 -3.84 -20.40 7.02
C GLN A 521 -2.90 -19.42 7.72
N VAL A 522 -1.84 -19.02 7.05
CA VAL A 522 -0.81 -18.18 7.64
C VAL A 522 -0.46 -17.01 6.72
N ALA A 523 -0.25 -15.83 7.30
CA ALA A 523 0.50 -14.76 6.65
C ALA A 523 1.88 -14.70 7.29
N PHE A 524 2.94 -14.63 6.48
CA PHE A 524 4.33 -14.49 6.90
C PHE A 524 4.90 -13.15 6.47
N ASP A 525 5.69 -12.55 7.38
CA ASP A 525 6.57 -11.45 7.05
C ASP A 525 8.01 -11.79 7.41
N HIS A 526 8.92 -11.52 6.48
CA HIS A 526 10.35 -11.74 6.64
C HIS A 526 11.05 -10.50 7.23
N ARG A 527 12.38 -10.57 7.44
CA ARG A 527 13.18 -9.49 8.05
C ARG A 527 13.07 -8.14 7.35
N ALA A 528 12.87 -8.12 6.03
CA ALA A 528 12.83 -6.89 5.24
C ALA A 528 11.41 -6.37 4.96
N SER A 529 10.37 -6.92 5.59
CA SER A 529 8.97 -6.48 5.43
C SER A 529 8.65 -5.16 6.17
N GLY A 530 9.67 -4.46 6.68
CA GLY A 530 9.52 -3.19 7.39
C GLY A 530 9.22 -3.29 8.89
N HIS A 531 9.21 -4.49 9.47
CA HIS A 531 9.08 -4.68 10.92
C HIS A 531 10.35 -4.30 11.69
N PHE A 532 11.49 -4.27 11.03
CA PHE A 532 12.82 -4.13 11.61
C PHE A 532 13.58 -2.93 11.07
N GLY A 533 12.86 -1.95 10.51
CA GLY A 533 13.44 -0.72 9.95
C GLY A 533 14.42 -0.98 8.82
N LYS A 534 15.28 0.00 8.55
CA LYS A 534 16.32 -0.07 7.51
C LYS A 534 17.29 -1.23 7.72
N GLN A 535 17.55 -1.60 8.97
CA GLN A 535 18.42 -2.73 9.29
C GLN A 535 17.92 -4.04 8.67
N GLY A 536 16.61 -4.29 8.74
CA GLY A 536 16.02 -5.48 8.13
C GLY A 536 15.98 -5.38 6.60
N VAL A 537 15.56 -4.23 6.08
CA VAL A 537 15.37 -4.02 4.63
C VAL A 537 16.70 -4.08 3.86
N ASN A 538 17.79 -3.59 4.44
CA ASN A 538 19.12 -3.61 3.82
C ASN A 538 19.61 -5.03 3.46
N TYR A 539 19.06 -6.10 4.04
CA TYR A 539 19.39 -7.47 3.64
C TYR A 539 18.96 -7.81 2.21
N MET A 540 18.00 -7.06 1.65
CA MET A 540 17.55 -7.25 0.27
C MET A 540 18.46 -6.58 -0.77
N TYR A 541 19.27 -5.60 -0.35
CA TYR A 541 20.11 -4.84 -1.27
C TYR A 541 21.07 -5.75 -2.03
N ARG A 542 21.03 -5.68 -3.35
CA ARG A 542 21.76 -6.48 -4.33
C ARG A 542 21.45 -7.98 -4.32
N ASN A 543 20.36 -8.41 -3.63
CA ASN A 543 20.11 -9.81 -3.37
C ASN A 543 18.62 -10.13 -3.12
N LEU A 544 17.74 -9.65 -4.00
CA LEU A 544 16.30 -9.90 -3.90
C LEU A 544 15.98 -11.41 -3.93
N GLY A 545 15.03 -11.83 -3.10
CA GLY A 545 14.53 -13.20 -3.00
C GLY A 545 15.29 -14.10 -2.03
N TYR A 546 16.58 -13.87 -1.80
CA TYR A 546 17.42 -14.78 -1.02
C TYR A 546 17.06 -14.81 0.48
N TRP A 547 17.12 -13.65 1.15
CA TRP A 547 16.85 -13.57 2.59
C TRP A 547 15.37 -13.74 2.91
N GLU A 548 14.49 -13.25 2.05
CA GLU A 548 13.06 -13.47 2.14
C GLU A 548 12.74 -14.97 2.12
N MET A 549 13.34 -15.70 1.18
CA MET A 549 13.10 -17.14 1.07
C MET A 549 13.72 -17.92 2.24
N LYS A 550 14.88 -17.50 2.76
CA LYS A 550 15.45 -18.10 3.98
C LYS A 550 14.50 -17.97 5.17
N ASP A 551 13.96 -16.77 5.38
CA ASP A 551 13.05 -16.53 6.49
C ASP A 551 11.73 -17.29 6.29
N TYR A 552 11.14 -17.31 5.07
CA TYR A 552 9.93 -18.07 4.78
C TYR A 552 10.13 -19.58 4.97
N LYS A 553 11.26 -20.11 4.55
CA LYS A 553 11.60 -21.52 4.79
C LYS A 553 11.71 -21.83 6.27
N THR A 554 12.37 -20.96 7.04
CA THR A 554 12.51 -21.11 8.50
C THR A 554 11.15 -21.13 9.18
N MET A 555 10.26 -20.20 8.82
CA MET A 555 8.91 -20.15 9.37
C MET A 555 8.06 -21.36 8.97
N ALA A 556 8.12 -21.81 7.72
CA ALA A 556 7.38 -23.00 7.28
C ALA A 556 7.90 -24.27 7.97
N LYS A 557 9.23 -24.43 8.10
CA LYS A 557 9.85 -25.55 8.84
C LYS A 557 9.43 -25.59 10.30
N TRP A 558 9.27 -24.42 10.94
CA TRP A 558 8.78 -24.36 12.32
C TRP A 558 7.43 -25.09 12.49
N PHE A 559 6.46 -24.88 11.58
CA PHE A 559 5.17 -25.59 11.63
C PHE A 559 5.30 -27.08 11.37
N ILE A 560 6.21 -27.50 10.51
CA ILE A 560 6.48 -28.92 10.22
C ILE A 560 7.10 -29.60 11.45
N GLU A 561 8.11 -29.00 12.05
CA GLU A 561 8.87 -29.51 13.19
C GLU A 561 8.03 -29.59 14.47
N HIS A 562 7.09 -28.64 14.66
CA HIS A 562 6.12 -28.67 15.76
C HIS A 562 4.93 -29.61 15.49
N GLY A 563 4.97 -30.40 14.40
CA GLY A 563 4.00 -31.44 14.09
C GLY A 563 2.66 -30.95 13.55
N ALA A 564 2.49 -29.64 13.32
CA ALA A 564 1.22 -29.07 12.86
C ALA A 564 1.01 -29.19 11.36
N ALA A 565 2.07 -28.90 10.54
CA ALA A 565 1.95 -28.88 9.08
C ALA A 565 2.37 -30.22 8.45
N ASP A 566 1.64 -30.64 7.41
CA ASP A 566 2.01 -31.76 6.54
C ASP A 566 3.09 -31.30 5.56
N PRO A 567 4.32 -31.83 5.61
CA PRO A 567 5.41 -31.41 4.72
C PRO A 567 5.13 -31.69 3.24
N ALA A 568 4.19 -32.58 2.91
CA ALA A 568 3.78 -32.83 1.54
C ALA A 568 2.76 -31.81 0.99
N LYS A 569 2.22 -30.93 1.84
CA LYS A 569 1.10 -30.02 1.50
C LYS A 569 1.35 -28.59 2.00
N ILE A 570 2.51 -28.04 1.68
CA ILE A 570 2.88 -26.66 1.99
C ILE A 570 2.68 -25.80 0.73
N CYS A 571 1.65 -24.98 0.73
CA CYS A 571 1.30 -24.07 -0.37
C CYS A 571 1.66 -22.62 -0.01
N ILE A 572 2.25 -21.91 -0.95
CA ILE A 572 2.55 -20.47 -0.86
C ILE A 572 1.82 -19.73 -1.98
N THR A 573 1.30 -18.53 -1.70
CA THR A 573 0.55 -17.75 -2.69
C THR A 573 0.82 -16.25 -2.55
N GLY A 574 0.97 -15.58 -3.69
CA GLY A 574 1.13 -14.13 -3.76
C GLY A 574 0.90 -13.58 -5.16
N PHE A 575 0.88 -12.24 -5.25
CA PHE A 575 0.69 -11.51 -6.50
C PHE A 575 1.80 -10.47 -6.67
N SER A 576 2.20 -10.17 -7.93
CA SER A 576 3.29 -9.23 -8.21
C SER A 576 4.61 -9.70 -7.58
N TYR A 577 5.24 -8.94 -6.70
CA TYR A 577 6.39 -9.42 -5.92
C TYR A 577 6.07 -10.72 -5.17
N GLY A 578 4.85 -10.86 -4.62
CA GLY A 578 4.41 -12.12 -4.01
C GLY A 578 4.28 -13.27 -4.98
N GLY A 579 3.98 -12.98 -6.23
CA GLY A 579 4.04 -13.94 -7.34
C GLY A 579 5.46 -14.38 -7.63
N TYR A 580 6.42 -13.45 -7.66
CA TYR A 580 7.85 -13.74 -7.75
C TYR A 580 8.31 -14.66 -6.64
N MET A 581 8.02 -14.31 -5.39
CA MET A 581 8.39 -15.14 -4.24
C MET A 581 7.72 -16.53 -4.26
N THR A 582 6.50 -16.62 -4.80
CA THR A 582 5.81 -17.92 -5.00
C THR A 582 6.54 -18.78 -6.04
N CYS A 583 6.91 -18.21 -7.19
CA CYS A 583 7.70 -18.92 -8.20
C CYS A 583 9.10 -19.32 -7.67
N TYR A 584 9.74 -18.41 -6.94
CA TYR A 584 11.05 -18.64 -6.32
C TYR A 584 10.97 -19.73 -5.24
N ALA A 585 9.85 -19.84 -4.52
CA ALA A 585 9.61 -20.89 -3.53
C ALA A 585 9.54 -22.29 -4.17
N LEU A 586 8.90 -22.43 -5.33
CA LEU A 586 8.78 -23.72 -6.03
C LEU A 586 10.06 -24.13 -6.79
N THR A 587 11.02 -23.22 -6.92
CA THR A 587 12.32 -23.45 -7.56
C THR A 587 13.44 -23.48 -6.51
N TYR A 588 13.91 -22.33 -6.02
CA TYR A 588 14.96 -22.25 -5.01
C TYR A 588 14.54 -22.86 -3.66
N GLY A 589 13.28 -22.66 -3.24
CA GLY A 589 12.72 -23.16 -1.97
C GLY A 589 12.02 -24.53 -2.06
N SER A 590 12.19 -25.29 -3.14
CA SER A 590 11.46 -26.55 -3.41
C SER A 590 11.77 -27.72 -2.45
N ASP A 591 12.70 -27.54 -1.54
CA ASP A 591 12.94 -28.46 -0.42
C ASP A 591 11.91 -28.31 0.72
N VAL A 592 11.12 -27.24 0.72
CA VAL A 592 10.09 -26.94 1.72
C VAL A 592 8.70 -26.77 1.09
N PHE A 593 8.60 -25.97 0.03
CA PHE A 593 7.32 -25.64 -0.61
C PHE A 593 6.98 -26.64 -1.70
N THR A 594 5.75 -27.15 -1.66
CA THR A 594 5.27 -28.21 -2.56
C THR A 594 4.21 -27.73 -3.54
N HIS A 595 3.52 -26.62 -3.24
CA HIS A 595 2.46 -26.04 -4.06
C HIS A 595 2.58 -24.52 -4.10
N GLY A 596 2.20 -23.91 -5.22
CA GLY A 596 2.22 -22.46 -5.38
C GLY A 596 1.06 -21.94 -6.23
N MET A 597 0.52 -20.74 -5.87
CA MET A 597 -0.42 -20.00 -6.70
C MET A 597 0.13 -18.60 -6.92
N ALA A 598 0.72 -18.35 -8.08
CA ALA A 598 1.46 -17.15 -8.43
C ALA A 598 0.70 -16.30 -9.45
N GLY A 599 0.56 -15.01 -9.19
CA GLY A 599 -0.12 -14.08 -10.11
C GLY A 599 0.71 -12.86 -10.45
N GLY A 600 0.71 -12.42 -11.74
CA GLY A 600 1.40 -11.22 -12.22
C GLY A 600 2.86 -11.17 -11.80
N SER A 601 3.58 -12.29 -11.94
CA SER A 601 4.86 -12.54 -11.30
C SER A 601 6.04 -11.99 -12.10
N VAL A 602 6.97 -11.28 -11.45
CA VAL A 602 8.34 -11.16 -11.94
C VAL A 602 8.98 -12.55 -11.85
N VAL A 603 9.80 -12.93 -12.83
CA VAL A 603 10.58 -14.17 -12.77
C VAL A 603 12.07 -13.92 -13.01
N ASP A 604 12.38 -12.79 -13.64
CA ASP A 604 13.75 -12.33 -13.87
C ASP A 604 13.77 -10.80 -13.78
N TRP A 605 14.61 -10.26 -12.92
CA TRP A 605 14.69 -8.83 -12.67
C TRP A 605 15.24 -8.02 -13.85
N HIS A 606 15.91 -8.67 -14.85
CA HIS A 606 16.25 -8.03 -16.11
C HIS A 606 15.01 -7.60 -16.94
N LEU A 607 13.83 -8.13 -16.62
CA LEU A 607 12.59 -7.85 -17.34
C LEU A 607 11.76 -6.73 -16.72
N TYR A 608 12.21 -6.16 -15.58
CA TYR A 608 11.48 -5.12 -14.86
C TYR A 608 12.13 -3.75 -15.05
N ASP A 609 11.46 -2.69 -14.57
CA ASP A 609 11.89 -1.31 -14.81
C ASP A 609 13.19 -0.92 -14.11
N SER A 610 13.81 0.13 -14.63
CA SER A 610 15.09 0.66 -14.15
C SER A 610 15.00 1.28 -12.76
N HIS A 611 13.94 2.04 -12.45
CA HIS A 611 13.88 2.79 -11.19
C HIS A 611 13.68 1.87 -9.99
N TYR A 612 12.65 0.99 -10.01
CA TYR A 612 12.40 0.06 -8.92
C TYR A 612 13.54 -0.94 -8.76
N THR A 613 13.95 -1.55 -9.87
CA THR A 613 14.89 -2.68 -9.79
C THR A 613 16.30 -2.21 -9.42
N GLU A 614 16.81 -1.14 -10.04
CA GLU A 614 18.16 -0.63 -9.76
C GLU A 614 18.28 -0.06 -8.35
N ARG A 615 17.19 0.43 -7.76
CA ARG A 615 17.15 0.80 -6.33
C ARG A 615 17.62 -0.32 -5.42
N TYR A 616 17.16 -1.53 -5.68
CA TYR A 616 17.43 -2.68 -4.81
C TYR A 616 18.57 -3.56 -5.30
N MET A 617 18.89 -3.50 -6.59
CA MET A 617 19.81 -4.45 -7.23
C MET A 617 21.03 -3.79 -7.89
N ASP A 618 21.11 -2.45 -7.97
CA ASP A 618 21.98 -1.71 -8.87
C ASP A 618 21.76 -2.11 -10.33
N THR A 619 22.61 -1.69 -11.25
CA THR A 619 22.53 -2.12 -12.65
C THR A 619 23.02 -3.57 -12.82
N PRO A 620 22.59 -4.27 -13.90
CA PRO A 620 23.09 -5.63 -14.20
C PRO A 620 24.60 -5.72 -14.33
N ASP A 621 25.25 -4.68 -14.83
CA ASP A 621 26.72 -4.62 -14.97
C ASP A 621 27.44 -4.50 -13.62
N GLU A 622 26.81 -3.80 -12.65
CA GLU A 622 27.37 -3.61 -11.31
C GLU A 622 27.09 -4.81 -10.37
N ASN A 623 26.04 -5.60 -10.67
CA ASN A 623 25.61 -6.72 -9.82
C ASN A 623 25.19 -7.96 -10.61
N PRO A 624 25.99 -8.48 -11.55
CA PRO A 624 25.59 -9.61 -12.41
C PRO A 624 25.25 -10.88 -11.62
N GLU A 625 25.97 -11.16 -10.53
CA GLU A 625 25.70 -12.34 -9.71
C GLU A 625 24.39 -12.21 -8.91
N GLY A 626 24.07 -11.01 -8.42
CA GLY A 626 22.78 -10.74 -7.75
C GLY A 626 21.60 -10.98 -8.68
N TYR A 627 21.63 -10.48 -9.92
CA TYR A 627 20.58 -10.74 -10.91
C TYR A 627 20.43 -12.23 -11.23
N LYS A 628 21.53 -12.94 -11.38
CA LYS A 628 21.53 -14.40 -11.61
C LYS A 628 20.91 -15.16 -10.43
N THR A 629 21.30 -14.84 -9.22
CA THR A 629 20.82 -15.54 -8.01
C THR A 629 19.38 -15.17 -7.65
N SER A 630 18.90 -13.99 -8.04
CA SER A 630 17.52 -13.56 -7.86
C SER A 630 16.56 -14.09 -8.93
N SER A 631 17.07 -14.60 -10.06
CA SER A 631 16.23 -15.12 -11.15
C SER A 631 15.63 -16.47 -10.79
N VAL A 632 14.29 -16.60 -10.91
CA VAL A 632 13.55 -17.87 -10.78
C VAL A 632 14.07 -18.89 -11.79
N LEU A 633 14.40 -18.43 -13.00
CA LEU A 633 14.87 -19.27 -14.12
C LEU A 633 16.21 -19.97 -13.81
N SER A 634 17.03 -19.38 -12.95
CA SER A 634 18.31 -19.97 -12.52
C SER A 634 18.15 -21.29 -11.74
N TYR A 635 16.97 -21.54 -11.18
CA TYR A 635 16.71 -22.71 -10.34
C TYR A 635 15.65 -23.66 -10.88
N ILE A 636 15.29 -23.54 -12.16
CA ILE A 636 14.19 -24.31 -12.75
C ILE A 636 14.40 -25.83 -12.69
N ASP A 637 15.66 -26.29 -12.71
CA ASP A 637 15.98 -27.71 -12.55
C ASP A 637 15.59 -28.26 -11.16
N ARG A 638 15.50 -27.38 -10.15
CA ARG A 638 15.05 -27.75 -8.79
C ARG A 638 13.54 -27.75 -8.64
N TYR A 639 12.80 -27.26 -9.64
CA TYR A 639 11.34 -27.15 -9.56
C TYR A 639 10.70 -28.50 -9.22
N LYS A 640 9.85 -28.48 -8.20
CA LYS A 640 9.06 -29.61 -7.73
C LYS A 640 7.66 -29.15 -7.31
N GLY A 641 6.72 -30.08 -7.37
CA GLY A 641 5.35 -29.83 -6.91
C GLY A 641 4.45 -29.28 -8.02
N MET A 642 3.45 -28.49 -7.63
CA MET A 642 2.46 -27.92 -8.58
C MET A 642 2.37 -26.41 -8.44
N LEU A 643 2.64 -25.70 -9.54
CA LEU A 643 2.53 -24.25 -9.64
C LEU A 643 1.34 -23.87 -10.52
N GLN A 644 0.44 -23.04 -9.98
CA GLN A 644 -0.59 -22.34 -10.75
C GLN A 644 -0.09 -20.94 -11.07
N ILE A 645 0.03 -20.61 -12.35
CA ILE A 645 0.46 -19.31 -12.86
C ILE A 645 -0.75 -18.59 -13.45
N VAL A 646 -0.93 -17.32 -13.09
CA VAL A 646 -1.99 -16.48 -13.65
C VAL A 646 -1.43 -15.13 -14.06
N HIS A 647 -1.82 -14.60 -15.24
CA HIS A 647 -1.33 -13.33 -15.76
C HIS A 647 -2.36 -12.60 -16.61
N GLY A 648 -2.36 -11.27 -16.58
CA GLY A 648 -3.13 -10.42 -17.50
C GLY A 648 -2.36 -10.19 -18.79
N THR A 649 -3.03 -10.31 -19.95
CA THR A 649 -2.33 -10.15 -21.24
C THR A 649 -1.89 -8.72 -21.54
N MET A 650 -2.51 -7.73 -20.88
CA MET A 650 -2.22 -6.30 -21.01
C MET A 650 -1.52 -5.73 -19.78
N ASP A 651 -0.82 -6.58 -19.03
CA ASP A 651 -0.07 -6.13 -17.84
C ASP A 651 1.03 -5.15 -18.28
N ASP A 652 0.86 -3.89 -17.90
CA ASP A 652 1.70 -2.76 -18.27
C ASP A 652 2.77 -2.44 -17.22
N ASN A 653 2.81 -3.22 -16.14
CA ASN A 653 3.78 -3.12 -15.06
C ASN A 653 4.72 -4.34 -15.09
N VAL A 654 4.24 -5.49 -14.67
CA VAL A 654 4.96 -6.75 -14.81
C VAL A 654 4.54 -7.40 -16.13
N HIS A 655 5.25 -7.17 -17.18
CA HIS A 655 4.89 -7.66 -18.51
C HIS A 655 4.68 -9.18 -18.54
N MET A 656 3.64 -9.64 -19.26
CA MET A 656 3.34 -11.06 -19.44
C MET A 656 4.56 -11.85 -19.98
N GLN A 657 5.53 -11.17 -20.57
CA GLN A 657 6.83 -11.74 -20.97
C GLN A 657 7.46 -12.59 -19.86
N ASN A 658 7.35 -12.17 -18.60
CA ASN A 658 7.84 -12.92 -17.44
C ASN A 658 7.21 -14.34 -17.39
N SER A 659 5.88 -14.42 -17.40
CA SER A 659 5.18 -15.72 -17.37
C SER A 659 5.45 -16.56 -18.61
N ILE A 660 5.57 -15.98 -19.79
CA ILE A 660 5.86 -16.73 -21.04
C ILE A 660 7.26 -17.34 -20.98
N GLN A 661 8.27 -16.62 -20.50
CA GLN A 661 9.62 -17.18 -20.34
C GLN A 661 9.66 -18.29 -19.29
N LEU A 662 8.94 -18.13 -18.16
CA LEU A 662 8.84 -19.19 -17.16
C LEU A 662 8.18 -20.45 -17.74
N ILE A 663 7.05 -20.29 -18.43
CA ILE A 663 6.30 -21.40 -19.04
C ILE A 663 7.18 -22.14 -20.05
N GLY A 664 7.79 -21.42 -20.99
CA GLY A 664 8.67 -22.03 -21.98
C GLY A 664 9.82 -22.82 -21.34
N THR A 665 10.43 -22.27 -20.29
CA THR A 665 11.50 -22.97 -19.58
C THR A 665 11.00 -24.21 -18.82
N LEU A 666 9.78 -24.16 -18.24
CA LEU A 666 9.16 -25.33 -17.58
C LEU A 666 8.84 -26.43 -18.62
N GLU A 667 8.29 -26.06 -19.77
CA GLU A 667 7.98 -26.98 -20.88
C GLU A 667 9.25 -27.66 -21.41
N ASP A 668 10.32 -26.90 -21.66
CA ASP A 668 11.62 -27.44 -22.12
C ASP A 668 12.21 -28.45 -21.12
N LYS A 669 11.86 -28.35 -19.84
CA LYS A 669 12.28 -29.27 -18.77
C LYS A 669 11.25 -30.36 -18.47
N GLY A 670 10.15 -30.44 -19.22
CA GLY A 670 9.07 -31.42 -19.02
C GLY A 670 8.42 -31.33 -17.63
N LYS A 671 8.23 -30.11 -17.11
CA LYS A 671 7.62 -29.84 -15.80
C LYS A 671 6.15 -29.54 -15.93
N ASP A 672 5.33 -30.08 -15.04
CA ASP A 672 3.88 -29.82 -14.98
C ASP A 672 3.57 -28.53 -14.21
N PHE A 673 2.58 -27.79 -14.72
CA PHE A 673 2.04 -26.56 -14.10
C PHE A 673 0.60 -26.30 -14.59
N GLU A 674 -0.12 -25.40 -13.91
CA GLU A 674 -1.40 -24.87 -14.38
C GLU A 674 -1.21 -23.41 -14.83
N PHE A 675 -1.80 -23.01 -15.95
CA PHE A 675 -1.73 -21.64 -16.45
C PHE A 675 -3.10 -21.07 -16.79
N MET A 676 -3.37 -19.81 -16.38
CA MET A 676 -4.59 -19.09 -16.70
C MET A 676 -4.27 -17.67 -17.17
N LEU A 677 -4.70 -17.35 -18.40
CA LEU A 677 -4.65 -16.00 -18.94
C LEU A 677 -5.93 -15.22 -18.64
N TYR A 678 -5.76 -13.91 -18.40
CA TYR A 678 -6.86 -12.96 -18.33
C TYR A 678 -6.73 -11.95 -19.48
N PRO A 679 -7.40 -12.20 -20.63
CA PRO A 679 -7.33 -11.35 -21.81
C PRO A 679 -7.74 -9.90 -21.50
N GLY A 680 -6.97 -8.93 -21.99
CA GLY A 680 -7.17 -7.50 -21.72
C GLY A 680 -6.96 -7.10 -20.23
N GLY A 681 -6.51 -8.02 -19.38
CA GLY A 681 -6.20 -7.72 -17.97
C GLY A 681 -4.87 -6.98 -17.84
N ARG A 682 -4.88 -5.83 -17.15
CA ARG A 682 -3.68 -5.13 -16.68
C ARG A 682 -3.22 -5.68 -15.34
N HIS A 683 -2.21 -5.10 -14.73
CA HIS A 683 -1.68 -5.56 -13.43
C HIS A 683 -2.76 -5.63 -12.32
N GLY A 684 -3.82 -4.85 -12.40
CA GLY A 684 -5.00 -4.86 -11.51
C GLY A 684 -6.21 -5.66 -12.03
N TRP A 685 -6.07 -6.58 -12.99
CA TRP A 685 -7.17 -7.33 -13.61
C TRP A 685 -8.12 -8.06 -12.63
N PRO A 686 -7.71 -8.53 -11.44
CA PRO A 686 -8.63 -9.12 -10.47
C PRO A 686 -9.65 -8.12 -9.89
N ASN A 687 -9.45 -6.81 -10.11
CA ASN A 687 -10.37 -5.76 -9.63
C ASN A 687 -11.69 -5.69 -10.42
N LEU A 688 -11.78 -6.36 -11.59
CA LEU A 688 -13.02 -6.47 -12.35
C LEU A 688 -13.92 -7.52 -11.70
N PRO A 689 -15.18 -7.21 -11.30
CA PRO A 689 -16.00 -8.08 -10.43
C PRO A 689 -16.14 -9.52 -10.93
N ALA A 690 -16.44 -9.73 -12.21
CA ALA A 690 -16.58 -11.07 -12.79
C ALA A 690 -15.25 -11.84 -12.81
N ARG A 691 -14.15 -11.16 -13.12
CA ARG A 691 -12.80 -11.75 -13.14
C ARG A 691 -12.28 -12.02 -11.75
N ALA A 692 -12.55 -11.12 -10.78
CA ALA A 692 -12.23 -11.35 -9.38
C ALA A 692 -12.90 -12.64 -8.86
N LYS A 693 -14.17 -12.83 -9.18
CA LYS A 693 -14.90 -14.04 -8.82
C LYS A 693 -14.31 -15.28 -9.48
N HIS A 694 -14.04 -15.23 -10.78
CA HIS A 694 -13.40 -16.34 -11.51
C HIS A 694 -12.05 -16.69 -10.89
N PHE A 695 -11.24 -15.70 -10.55
CA PHE A 695 -9.93 -15.88 -9.91
C PHE A 695 -10.04 -16.54 -8.53
N GLN A 696 -11.00 -16.10 -7.71
CA GLN A 696 -11.26 -16.74 -6.41
C GLN A 696 -11.71 -18.21 -6.57
N ASN A 697 -12.56 -18.49 -7.55
CA ASN A 697 -12.98 -19.85 -7.87
C ASN A 697 -11.79 -20.72 -8.32
N LEU A 698 -10.87 -20.15 -9.11
CA LEU A 698 -9.65 -20.82 -9.55
C LEU A 698 -8.77 -21.22 -8.36
N LYS A 699 -8.53 -20.29 -7.44
CA LYS A 699 -7.81 -20.55 -6.18
C LYS A 699 -8.49 -21.62 -5.34
N THR A 700 -9.80 -21.53 -5.18
CA THR A 700 -10.60 -22.51 -4.43
C THR A 700 -10.45 -23.92 -5.02
N LYS A 701 -10.56 -24.05 -6.36
CA LYS A 701 -10.35 -25.34 -7.05
C LYS A 701 -8.97 -25.92 -6.77
N PHE A 702 -7.93 -25.09 -6.83
CA PHE A 702 -6.56 -25.49 -6.54
C PHE A 702 -6.39 -26.02 -5.12
N ILE A 703 -6.90 -25.27 -4.12
CA ILE A 703 -6.85 -25.64 -2.70
C ILE A 703 -7.56 -26.99 -2.47
N TYR A 704 -8.77 -27.15 -2.99
CA TYR A 704 -9.52 -28.41 -2.80
C TYR A 704 -8.87 -29.60 -3.51
N LYS A 705 -8.34 -29.38 -4.73
CA LYS A 705 -7.72 -30.44 -5.54
C LYS A 705 -6.41 -30.94 -4.93
N TYR A 706 -5.52 -30.01 -4.54
CA TYR A 706 -4.13 -30.35 -4.20
C TYR A 706 -3.82 -30.35 -2.71
N LEU A 707 -4.49 -29.52 -1.92
CA LEU A 707 -4.22 -29.45 -0.49
C LEU A 707 -5.20 -30.28 0.33
N LEU A 708 -6.49 -30.10 0.10
CA LEU A 708 -7.53 -30.81 0.84
C LEU A 708 -7.83 -32.20 0.27
N GLU A 709 -7.53 -32.45 -1.00
CA GLU A 709 -7.81 -33.72 -1.72
C GLU A 709 -9.29 -34.13 -1.62
N LYS A 710 -10.16 -33.14 -1.76
CA LYS A 710 -11.61 -33.30 -1.65
C LYS A 710 -12.30 -32.66 -2.89
N PRO A 711 -13.49 -33.14 -3.27
CA PRO A 711 -14.29 -32.40 -4.23
C PRO A 711 -14.70 -31.04 -3.68
N VAL A 712 -14.74 -30.04 -4.55
CA VAL A 712 -15.27 -28.72 -4.18
C VAL A 712 -16.76 -28.88 -3.82
N PRO A 713 -17.22 -28.39 -2.65
CA PRO A 713 -18.62 -28.52 -2.25
C PRO A 713 -19.60 -27.91 -3.27
N ALA A 714 -20.71 -28.57 -3.51
CA ALA A 714 -21.73 -28.13 -4.45
C ALA A 714 -22.24 -26.72 -4.11
N GLY A 715 -22.24 -25.81 -5.10
CA GLY A 715 -22.66 -24.41 -4.95
C GLY A 715 -21.60 -23.44 -4.43
N MET A 716 -20.37 -23.90 -4.16
CA MET A 716 -19.25 -23.04 -3.73
C MET A 716 -18.71 -22.17 -4.88
N LEU A 717 -18.63 -22.73 -6.07
CA LEU A 717 -18.22 -22.04 -7.28
C LEU A 717 -19.45 -21.37 -7.92
N LYS A 718 -19.75 -20.14 -7.55
CA LYS A 718 -20.92 -19.39 -8.07
C LYS A 718 -20.50 -18.28 -9.04
#